data_8d55c2654a91d87781c3b75658a208a4
#
_entry.id   8d55c2654a91d87781c3b75658a208a4
#
_cell.length_a   1.000
_cell.length_b   1.000
_cell.length_c   1.000
_cell.angle_alpha   90.00
_cell.angle_beta   90.00
_cell.angle_gamma   90.00
#
_symmetry.space_group_name_H-M   'P 1'
#
loop_
_entity.id
_entity.type
_entity.pdbx_description
1 polymer ?
#
loop_
_entity_poly.entity_id
_entity_poly.type
_entity_poly.pdbx_seq_one_letter_code
_entity_poly.pdbx_strand_id
1 'polypeptide(L)'
;MSKSNLPVLLLKNLVLLPLEEARIELNNDVTKKIIDISKKYFNDEILIVYPVNTLEQVPDTSDLPRTGVIAKISSRIDLPSGNTRIVLQGIKRVRVLKYSMYQNNKDILSSIYIDFPETVYNEVEEISLFRKLNKELELYISNNPFISNAILNKVKGVNELEKLTDMVTSFIPLSLEKKLSLMQEPSRINRAKKLITEINIELAVLALENKIDQELKQNLDDMQKDLILKEKMKIIKEELGEQDTKTVYLSKARQELNNRHIPDNIRNRLILELNKYESTLETSPELGVIKTYIDTLLSLPFGKVGIDETDLNKVSTSLNKTHYGLTEAKERIIEYVAVSTNKDALRPVICLVGPPGVGKTTFAESIALSLNKKFVKISLGGINDPAELLGHRKTYIGSAPGKIVTSLIKSGVTNPIILLDEVDKMSKDYKGDPVNTLLDILDNKQNKNFTDNYLEEKIDLSNITWILTANDKNEIPLVLQDRLDIINLNSYLNYEKINITENYLINNSLKRNGLETNLIKFDKKAITKIIDSYTKESGVRELDRLIDRIIRKIITEHKLNNTSITETHVKESDIKKYLGVEKYQVNECNITKPGYLKALAYTPYGGEVLSIEVSSYDGKESFVTSGSLGVTLKESILVSIGYIKSNKTLFNINDSVFNKTIHINFRETSIPKDGPSAGTVITSSILSYLLGKEVPPNVSSTGEMTLLGDILPVGGLREKSCSAIKNGINKIYVSNMNKREVSSLDKEIKDKINFVFVNNYIEIYNDLFKGSEENVRNKKNKRNKKSI
;
A
#
# COMPACT_ATOMS: atom_id res chain seq x y z
N MET A 1 -33.79 5.41 47.43
CA MET A 1 -32.62 4.77 46.77
C MET A 1 -31.40 5.61 47.08
N SER A 2 -30.46 5.12 47.84
CA SER A 2 -29.20 5.81 48.17
C SER A 2 -28.31 5.85 46.92
N LYS A 3 -27.95 7.03 46.43
CA LYS A 3 -26.98 7.19 45.35
C LYS A 3 -25.60 6.99 45.95
N SER A 4 -24.93 5.91 45.54
CA SER A 4 -23.54 5.61 45.90
C SER A 4 -22.60 5.91 44.76
N ASN A 5 -21.36 6.26 45.08
CA ASN A 5 -20.32 6.59 44.11
C ASN A 5 -19.15 5.61 44.24
N LEU A 6 -18.66 5.05 43.15
CA LEU A 6 -17.49 4.15 43.11
C LEU A 6 -16.57 4.48 41.93
N PRO A 7 -15.24 4.26 42.08
CA PRO A 7 -14.34 4.33 40.94
C PRO A 7 -14.62 3.19 39.93
N VAL A 8 -14.43 3.46 38.65
CA VAL A 8 -14.77 2.53 37.56
C VAL A 8 -13.51 1.90 37.00
N LEU A 9 -13.50 0.58 36.90
CA LEU A 9 -12.47 -0.18 36.18
C LEU A 9 -13.08 -0.81 34.93
N LEU A 10 -12.50 -0.52 33.77
CA LEU A 10 -12.91 -1.09 32.48
C LEU A 10 -12.18 -2.39 32.21
N LEU A 11 -12.92 -3.50 32.04
CA LEU A 11 -12.36 -4.79 31.61
C LEU A 11 -12.78 -5.07 30.18
N LYS A 12 -11.78 -5.32 29.30
CA LYS A 12 -12.04 -5.51 27.87
C LYS A 12 -12.22 -6.97 27.46
N ASN A 13 -11.55 -7.88 28.14
CA ASN A 13 -11.47 -9.29 27.75
C ASN A 13 -12.14 -10.25 28.78
N LEU A 14 -12.81 -9.73 29.76
CA LEU A 14 -13.44 -10.50 30.80
C LEU A 14 -14.73 -9.82 31.28
N VAL A 15 -15.81 -10.55 31.29
CA VAL A 15 -17.10 -10.15 31.93
C VAL A 15 -17.15 -10.78 33.29
N LEU A 16 -16.97 -9.99 34.36
CA LEU A 16 -17.08 -10.43 35.73
C LEU A 16 -18.55 -10.48 36.14
N LEU A 17 -18.98 -11.60 36.70
CA LEU A 17 -20.34 -11.82 37.20
C LEU A 17 -20.39 -11.72 38.75
N PRO A 18 -21.56 -11.45 39.34
CA PRO A 18 -21.72 -11.63 40.80
C PRO A 18 -21.35 -13.05 41.26
N LEU A 19 -20.72 -13.17 42.44
CA LEU A 19 -20.21 -14.41 43.01
C LEU A 19 -19.01 -15.05 42.26
N GLU A 20 -18.58 -14.48 41.14
CA GLU A 20 -17.40 -14.95 40.42
C GLU A 20 -16.11 -14.35 41.01
N GLU A 21 -15.07 -15.16 41.05
CA GLU A 21 -13.71 -14.74 41.39
C GLU A 21 -12.85 -14.73 40.13
N ALA A 22 -12.28 -13.58 39.82
CA ALA A 22 -11.41 -13.43 38.64
C ALA A 22 -10.02 -12.94 39.04
N ARG A 23 -9.00 -13.55 38.47
CA ARG A 23 -7.59 -13.16 38.62
C ARG A 23 -7.16 -12.40 37.36
N ILE A 24 -6.78 -11.13 37.52
CA ILE A 24 -6.38 -10.27 36.42
C ILE A 24 -5.02 -9.65 36.67
N GLU A 25 -4.27 -9.49 35.60
CA GLU A 25 -2.98 -8.80 35.59
C GLU A 25 -3.14 -7.50 34.84
N LEU A 26 -2.74 -6.40 35.46
CA LEU A 26 -2.91 -5.05 34.98
C LEU A 26 -1.53 -4.38 34.83
N ASN A 27 -1.31 -3.72 33.70
CA ASN A 27 -0.02 -3.10 33.36
C ASN A 27 -0.11 -1.56 33.23
N ASN A 28 -1.27 -0.95 33.55
CA ASN A 28 -1.51 0.47 33.34
C ASN A 28 -1.44 1.25 34.66
N ASP A 29 -0.75 2.38 34.68
CA ASP A 29 -0.62 3.26 35.85
C ASP A 29 -1.95 3.89 36.29
N VAL A 30 -2.90 4.08 35.36
CA VAL A 30 -4.26 4.55 35.69
C VAL A 30 -5.00 3.51 36.51
N THR A 31 -4.90 2.23 36.16
CA THR A 31 -5.54 1.13 36.90
C THR A 31 -4.95 0.95 38.28
N LYS A 32 -3.64 1.13 38.46
CA LYS A 32 -3.02 1.12 39.81
C LYS A 32 -3.57 2.23 40.70
N LYS A 33 -3.73 3.46 40.16
CA LYS A 33 -4.34 4.58 40.87
C LYS A 33 -5.80 4.30 41.23
N ILE A 34 -6.59 3.64 40.39
CA ILE A 34 -7.96 3.25 40.68
C ILE A 34 -7.99 2.29 41.87
N ILE A 35 -7.09 1.30 41.91
CA ILE A 35 -6.97 0.34 43.01
C ILE A 35 -6.58 1.04 44.34
N ASP A 36 -5.62 1.98 44.26
CA ASP A 36 -5.18 2.72 45.44
C ASP A 36 -6.31 3.61 46.02
N ILE A 37 -7.09 4.25 45.14
CA ILE A 37 -8.28 5.04 45.53
C ILE A 37 -9.36 4.15 46.16
N SER A 38 -9.61 2.99 45.56
CA SER A 38 -10.58 2.00 46.08
C SER A 38 -10.20 1.57 47.49
N LYS A 39 -8.94 1.22 47.71
CA LYS A 39 -8.44 0.80 49.03
C LYS A 39 -8.54 1.91 50.08
N LYS A 40 -8.22 3.15 49.68
CA LYS A 40 -8.16 4.28 50.61
C LYS A 40 -9.54 4.82 51.01
N TYR A 41 -10.51 4.82 50.08
CA TYR A 41 -11.76 5.56 50.25
C TYR A 41 -13.04 4.72 50.11
N PHE A 42 -12.95 3.48 49.58
CA PHE A 42 -14.12 2.68 49.17
C PHE A 42 -14.06 1.22 49.65
N ASN A 43 -13.34 0.91 50.75
CA ASN A 43 -13.24 -0.42 51.34
C ASN A 43 -12.89 -1.54 50.33
N ASP A 44 -11.97 -1.28 49.41
CA ASP A 44 -11.58 -2.18 48.32
C ASP A 44 -12.71 -2.48 47.29
N GLU A 45 -13.78 -1.70 47.27
CA GLU A 45 -14.89 -1.86 46.33
C GLU A 45 -14.63 -0.98 45.07
N ILE A 46 -14.86 -1.57 43.90
CA ILE A 46 -14.77 -0.91 42.59
C ILE A 46 -15.96 -1.31 41.71
N LEU A 47 -16.33 -0.46 40.79
CA LEU A 47 -17.31 -0.81 39.78
C LEU A 47 -16.59 -1.33 38.52
N ILE A 48 -16.95 -2.55 38.15
CA ILE A 48 -16.45 -3.19 36.91
C ILE A 48 -17.48 -2.96 35.82
N VAL A 49 -16.97 -2.47 34.65
CA VAL A 49 -17.77 -2.24 33.47
C VAL A 49 -17.05 -2.85 32.25
N TYR A 50 -17.82 -3.47 31.37
CA TYR A 50 -17.33 -3.99 30.11
C TYR A 50 -17.73 -3.03 28.98
N PRO A 51 -16.79 -2.30 28.34
CA PRO A 51 -17.11 -1.33 27.29
C PRO A 51 -17.57 -2.03 26.01
N VAL A 52 -18.54 -1.42 25.32
CA VAL A 52 -19.06 -1.96 24.05
C VAL A 52 -18.00 -1.89 22.96
N ASN A 53 -17.25 -0.77 22.91
CA ASN A 53 -16.12 -0.62 22.01
C ASN A 53 -14.80 -0.93 22.75
N THR A 54 -14.16 -2.03 22.37
CA THR A 54 -12.92 -2.52 23.01
C THR A 54 -11.64 -1.92 22.42
N LEU A 55 -11.74 -1.20 21.28
CA LEU A 55 -10.59 -0.65 20.55
C LEU A 55 -10.08 0.66 21.16
N GLU A 56 -10.94 1.46 21.78
CA GLU A 56 -10.55 2.72 22.39
C GLU A 56 -9.90 2.53 23.76
N GLN A 57 -8.82 3.25 24.04
CA GLN A 57 -8.15 3.18 25.34
C GLN A 57 -8.97 3.84 26.46
N VAL A 58 -9.63 4.94 26.17
CA VAL A 58 -10.57 5.64 27.06
C VAL A 58 -11.84 5.94 26.28
N PRO A 59 -12.87 5.08 26.35
CA PRO A 59 -14.12 5.31 25.63
C PRO A 59 -14.85 6.53 26.18
N ASP A 60 -15.61 7.20 25.32
CA ASP A 60 -16.43 8.34 25.72
C ASP A 60 -17.49 7.89 26.75
N THR A 61 -17.81 8.73 27.72
CA THR A 61 -18.77 8.38 28.79
C THR A 61 -20.17 8.06 28.27
N SER A 62 -20.52 8.51 27.06
CA SER A 62 -21.75 8.18 26.34
C SER A 62 -21.81 6.73 25.86
N ASP A 63 -20.67 6.12 25.58
CA ASP A 63 -20.53 4.79 24.97
C ASP A 63 -20.36 3.67 26.02
N LEU A 64 -20.32 4.04 27.29
CA LEU A 64 -20.21 3.07 28.35
C LEU A 64 -21.59 2.46 28.70
N PRO A 65 -21.65 1.13 28.92
CA PRO A 65 -22.90 0.45 29.25
C PRO A 65 -23.45 0.92 30.60
N ARG A 66 -24.77 0.96 30.72
CA ARG A 66 -25.46 1.35 31.97
C ARG A 66 -25.58 0.23 32.99
N THR A 67 -24.94 -0.90 32.76
CA THR A 67 -24.90 -2.04 33.69
C THR A 67 -23.47 -2.35 34.06
N GLY A 68 -23.19 -2.53 35.33
CA GLY A 68 -21.90 -2.93 35.85
C GLY A 68 -22.01 -3.85 37.02
N VAL A 69 -20.89 -4.37 37.49
CA VAL A 69 -20.81 -5.25 38.67
C VAL A 69 -19.92 -4.60 39.72
N ILE A 70 -20.41 -4.46 40.94
CA ILE A 70 -19.56 -4.08 42.07
C ILE A 70 -18.70 -5.28 42.41
N ALA A 71 -17.40 -5.07 42.46
CA ALA A 71 -16.44 -6.09 42.85
C ALA A 71 -15.58 -5.61 44.02
N LYS A 72 -15.17 -6.53 44.86
CA LYS A 72 -14.20 -6.30 45.93
C LYS A 72 -12.84 -6.84 45.53
N ILE A 73 -11.81 -6.10 45.82
CA ILE A 73 -10.42 -6.53 45.63
C ILE A 73 -10.02 -7.39 46.83
N SER A 74 -9.92 -8.72 46.65
CA SER A 74 -9.60 -9.67 47.69
C SER A 74 -8.10 -9.78 47.95
N SER A 75 -7.26 -9.62 46.94
CA SER A 75 -5.81 -9.61 47.08
C SER A 75 -5.14 -8.79 46.01
N ARG A 76 -3.95 -8.24 46.32
CA ARG A 76 -3.09 -7.51 45.38
C ARG A 76 -1.66 -7.97 45.53
N ILE A 77 -0.99 -8.24 44.43
CA ILE A 77 0.42 -8.62 44.36
C ILE A 77 1.07 -7.76 43.25
N ASP A 78 2.01 -6.94 43.65
CA ASP A 78 2.81 -6.16 42.67
C ASP A 78 4.00 -7.03 42.22
N LEU A 79 4.10 -7.25 40.90
CA LEU A 79 5.08 -8.16 40.33
C LEU A 79 6.38 -7.39 39.99
N PRO A 80 7.54 -8.07 39.97
CA PRO A 80 8.82 -7.46 39.59
C PRO A 80 8.83 -6.89 38.13
N SER A 81 7.93 -7.37 37.29
CA SER A 81 7.72 -6.88 35.91
C SER A 81 7.09 -5.49 35.83
N GLY A 82 6.70 -4.91 36.96
CA GLY A 82 5.95 -3.65 37.01
C GLY A 82 4.43 -3.81 36.87
N ASN A 83 3.93 -5.01 36.58
CA ASN A 83 2.50 -5.33 36.54
C ASN A 83 1.93 -5.54 37.93
N THR A 84 0.63 -5.28 38.11
CA THR A 84 -0.10 -5.56 39.35
C THR A 84 -1.11 -6.68 39.09
N ARG A 85 -1.02 -7.77 39.84
CA ARG A 85 -2.00 -8.86 39.84
C ARG A 85 -2.99 -8.65 40.96
N ILE A 86 -4.28 -8.67 40.64
CA ILE A 86 -5.38 -8.53 41.60
C ILE A 86 -6.34 -9.69 41.45
N VAL A 87 -7.00 -10.01 42.59
CA VAL A 87 -8.11 -10.93 42.62
C VAL A 87 -9.38 -10.12 42.91
N LEU A 88 -10.31 -10.18 41.98
CA LEU A 88 -11.61 -9.51 42.06
C LEU A 88 -12.69 -10.53 42.42
N GLN A 89 -13.52 -10.19 43.37
CA GLN A 89 -14.72 -10.96 43.72
C GLN A 89 -15.97 -10.12 43.40
N GLY A 90 -16.76 -10.57 42.43
CA GLY A 90 -18.04 -9.94 42.10
C GLY A 90 -19.03 -10.01 43.25
N ILE A 91 -19.62 -8.88 43.63
CA ILE A 91 -20.61 -8.79 44.77
C ILE A 91 -22.03 -8.76 44.20
N LYS A 92 -22.37 -7.73 43.44
CA LYS A 92 -23.73 -7.55 42.90
C LYS A 92 -23.76 -6.71 41.65
N ARG A 93 -24.82 -6.86 40.86
CA ARG A 93 -25.10 -6.00 39.71
C ARG A 93 -25.68 -4.67 40.16
N VAL A 94 -25.33 -3.62 39.36
CA VAL A 94 -25.86 -2.29 39.59
C VAL A 94 -26.19 -1.61 38.26
N ARG A 95 -27.16 -0.69 38.32
CA ARG A 95 -27.47 0.18 37.21
C ARG A 95 -26.77 1.51 37.36
N VAL A 96 -25.94 1.86 36.42
CA VAL A 96 -25.21 3.13 36.38
C VAL A 96 -26.12 4.23 35.84
N LEU A 97 -26.27 5.29 36.62
CA LEU A 97 -27.05 6.46 36.26
C LEU A 97 -26.22 7.47 35.48
N LYS A 98 -24.99 7.70 35.93
CA LYS A 98 -24.11 8.69 35.36
C LYS A 98 -22.65 8.31 35.57
N TYR A 99 -21.82 8.49 34.57
CA TYR A 99 -20.38 8.49 34.67
C TYR A 99 -19.87 9.92 34.81
N SER A 100 -18.81 10.13 35.58
CA SER A 100 -18.16 11.43 35.78
C SER A 100 -16.67 11.22 36.04
N MET A 101 -15.86 12.25 35.86
CA MET A 101 -14.44 12.20 36.24
C MET A 101 -14.30 12.28 37.77
N TYR A 102 -13.37 11.50 38.31
CA TYR A 102 -13.11 11.46 39.76
C TYR A 102 -12.27 12.66 40.17
N GLN A 103 -12.81 13.56 41.06
CA GLN A 103 -12.11 14.73 41.63
C GLN A 103 -11.30 15.55 40.60
N ASN A 104 -11.87 15.84 39.43
CA ASN A 104 -11.21 16.54 38.32
C ASN A 104 -9.98 15.85 37.71
N ASN A 105 -9.74 14.57 38.06
CA ASN A 105 -8.73 13.77 37.38
C ASN A 105 -9.30 13.23 36.07
N LYS A 106 -8.74 13.68 34.92
CA LYS A 106 -9.24 13.32 33.58
C LYS A 106 -9.05 11.83 33.21
N ASP A 107 -8.21 11.10 33.95
CA ASP A 107 -7.85 9.72 33.65
C ASP A 107 -8.67 8.69 34.46
N ILE A 108 -9.42 9.11 35.47
CA ILE A 108 -10.14 8.21 36.37
C ILE A 108 -11.64 8.49 36.31
N LEU A 109 -12.38 7.45 35.95
CA LEU A 109 -13.83 7.47 35.91
C LEU A 109 -14.42 7.12 37.28
N SER A 110 -15.46 7.81 37.67
CA SER A 110 -16.35 7.46 38.77
C SER A 110 -17.78 7.30 38.28
N SER A 111 -18.57 6.55 38.98
CA SER A 111 -19.95 6.30 38.59
C SER A 111 -20.92 6.57 39.74
N ILE A 112 -22.06 7.15 39.43
CA ILE A 112 -23.21 7.19 40.27
C ILE A 112 -24.13 6.04 39.90
N TYR A 113 -24.43 5.13 40.83
CA TYR A 113 -25.21 3.94 40.54
C TYR A 113 -26.36 3.77 41.55
N ILE A 114 -27.28 2.93 41.18
CA ILE A 114 -28.37 2.41 42.05
C ILE A 114 -28.37 0.90 41.94
N ASP A 115 -28.95 0.26 42.94
CA ASP A 115 -29.17 -1.19 42.88
C ASP A 115 -29.96 -1.55 41.61
N PHE A 116 -29.70 -2.73 41.10
CA PHE A 116 -30.37 -3.20 39.88
C PHE A 116 -31.89 -3.24 40.14
N PRO A 117 -32.73 -2.73 39.26
CA PRO A 117 -34.18 -2.67 39.51
C PRO A 117 -34.73 -4.07 39.59
N GLU A 118 -35.47 -4.34 40.69
CA GLU A 118 -36.22 -5.58 40.83
C GLU A 118 -37.41 -5.59 39.85
N THR A 119 -37.54 -6.67 39.10
CA THR A 119 -38.70 -6.90 38.22
C THR A 119 -39.76 -7.69 38.93
N VAL A 120 -41.03 -7.32 38.73
CA VAL A 120 -42.16 -8.11 39.24
C VAL A 120 -42.11 -9.49 38.59
N TYR A 121 -42.19 -10.53 39.38
CA TYR A 121 -42.11 -11.91 38.94
C TYR A 121 -43.19 -12.79 39.58
N ASN A 122 -43.45 -13.95 38.94
CA ASN A 122 -44.36 -14.96 39.43
C ASN A 122 -43.56 -16.00 40.21
N GLU A 123 -43.80 -16.14 41.50
CA GLU A 123 -43.11 -17.10 42.39
C GLU A 123 -43.17 -18.55 41.89
N VAL A 124 -44.33 -18.98 41.35
CA VAL A 124 -44.51 -20.32 40.79
C VAL A 124 -43.60 -20.55 39.58
N GLU A 125 -43.47 -19.54 38.73
CA GLU A 125 -42.56 -19.60 37.55
C GLU A 125 -41.08 -19.60 37.97
N GLU A 126 -40.73 -18.83 39.00
CA GLU A 126 -39.39 -18.82 39.56
C GLU A 126 -38.97 -20.19 40.11
N ILE A 127 -39.81 -20.80 40.93
CA ILE A 127 -39.55 -22.16 41.48
C ILE A 127 -39.46 -23.20 40.38
N SER A 128 -40.32 -23.11 39.35
CA SER A 128 -40.26 -24.01 38.19
C SER A 128 -38.97 -23.91 37.43
N LEU A 129 -38.52 -22.70 37.15
CA LEU A 129 -37.26 -22.43 36.43
C LEU A 129 -36.03 -22.78 37.25
N PHE A 130 -36.05 -22.55 38.58
CA PHE A 130 -35.00 -22.97 39.47
C PHE A 130 -34.78 -24.48 39.42
N ARG A 131 -35.87 -25.26 39.51
CA ARG A 131 -35.80 -26.72 39.42
C ARG A 131 -35.32 -27.19 38.03
N LYS A 132 -35.80 -26.56 36.99
CA LYS A 132 -35.42 -26.88 35.61
C LYS A 132 -33.94 -26.57 35.37
N LEU A 133 -33.45 -25.38 35.79
CA LEU A 133 -32.05 -24.99 35.63
C LEU A 133 -31.10 -25.98 36.37
N ASN A 134 -31.44 -26.37 37.61
CA ASN A 134 -30.66 -27.37 38.33
C ASN A 134 -30.60 -28.71 37.59
N LYS A 135 -31.72 -29.18 37.08
CA LYS A 135 -31.80 -30.46 36.34
C LYS A 135 -30.93 -30.41 35.04
N GLU A 136 -31.06 -29.36 34.25
CA GLU A 136 -30.27 -29.24 33.04
C GLU A 136 -28.75 -29.07 33.36
N LEU A 137 -28.44 -28.39 34.46
CA LEU A 137 -27.05 -28.28 34.93
C LEU A 137 -26.47 -29.62 35.39
N GLU A 138 -27.24 -30.42 36.12
CA GLU A 138 -26.80 -31.77 36.51
C GLU A 138 -26.51 -32.65 35.28
N LEU A 139 -27.38 -32.58 34.27
CA LEU A 139 -27.18 -33.25 32.99
C LEU A 139 -25.92 -32.73 32.26
N TYR A 140 -25.68 -31.43 32.27
CA TYR A 140 -24.51 -30.83 31.62
C TYR A 140 -23.20 -31.27 32.29
N ILE A 141 -23.14 -31.22 33.64
CA ILE A 141 -21.94 -31.63 34.40
C ILE A 141 -21.68 -33.13 34.26
N SER A 142 -22.74 -33.96 34.28
CA SER A 142 -22.57 -35.42 34.13
C SER A 142 -22.06 -35.85 32.76
N ASN A 143 -22.38 -35.05 31.72
CA ASN A 143 -21.92 -35.32 30.33
C ASN A 143 -20.63 -34.61 29.96
N ASN A 144 -20.11 -33.70 30.77
CA ASN A 144 -18.88 -32.95 30.49
C ASN A 144 -17.71 -33.47 31.34
N PRO A 145 -16.74 -34.20 30.78
CA PRO A 145 -15.63 -34.80 31.52
C PRO A 145 -14.64 -33.75 32.08
N PHE A 146 -14.69 -32.53 31.63
CA PHE A 146 -13.78 -31.44 32.01
C PHE A 146 -14.26 -30.66 33.24
N ILE A 147 -15.49 -30.89 33.70
CA ILE A 147 -16.07 -30.17 34.81
C ILE A 147 -16.12 -31.08 36.07
N SER A 148 -15.51 -30.58 37.16
CA SER A 148 -15.47 -31.34 38.42
C SER A 148 -16.84 -31.40 39.08
N ASN A 149 -17.24 -32.59 39.55
CA ASN A 149 -18.44 -32.78 40.34
C ASN A 149 -18.50 -31.95 41.65
N ALA A 150 -17.36 -31.39 42.09
CA ALA A 150 -17.31 -30.45 43.22
C ALA A 150 -18.14 -29.18 42.98
N ILE A 151 -18.38 -28.82 41.71
CA ILE A 151 -19.23 -27.68 41.31
C ILE A 151 -20.68 -27.94 41.68
N LEU A 152 -21.20 -29.15 41.52
CA LEU A 152 -22.55 -29.56 41.96
C LEU A 152 -22.78 -29.28 43.43
N ASN A 153 -21.80 -29.53 44.30
CA ASN A 153 -21.94 -29.29 45.71
C ASN A 153 -22.02 -27.79 46.05
N LYS A 154 -21.30 -26.94 45.30
CA LYS A 154 -21.41 -25.48 45.42
C LYS A 154 -22.78 -24.96 44.98
N VAL A 155 -23.29 -25.48 43.86
CA VAL A 155 -24.60 -25.08 43.32
C VAL A 155 -25.76 -25.53 44.23
N LYS A 156 -25.71 -26.73 44.82
CA LYS A 156 -26.75 -27.23 45.73
C LYS A 156 -26.91 -26.38 46.99
N GLY A 157 -25.94 -25.57 47.35
CA GLY A 157 -26.02 -24.62 48.46
C GLY A 157 -26.74 -23.31 48.16
N VAL A 158 -27.13 -23.07 46.87
CA VAL A 158 -27.77 -21.83 46.43
C VAL A 158 -29.29 -22.01 46.38
N ASN A 159 -30.03 -21.20 47.12
CA ASN A 159 -31.49 -21.29 47.18
C ASN A 159 -32.25 -20.17 46.40
N GLU A 160 -31.53 -19.26 45.80
CA GLU A 160 -32.10 -18.12 45.06
C GLU A 160 -31.79 -18.24 43.56
N LEU A 161 -32.83 -18.07 42.72
CA LEU A 161 -32.65 -18.17 41.22
C LEU A 161 -31.65 -17.17 40.68
N GLU A 162 -31.59 -15.97 41.27
CA GLU A 162 -30.65 -14.94 40.83
C GLU A 162 -29.19 -15.34 41.03
N LYS A 163 -28.88 -15.81 42.25
CA LYS A 163 -27.51 -16.29 42.58
C LYS A 163 -27.14 -17.53 41.81
N LEU A 164 -28.12 -18.43 41.58
CA LEU A 164 -27.93 -19.64 40.78
C LEU A 164 -27.58 -19.28 39.33
N THR A 165 -28.31 -18.35 38.69
CA THR A 165 -28.06 -17.96 37.32
C THR A 165 -26.67 -17.33 37.14
N ASP A 166 -26.21 -16.52 38.11
CA ASP A 166 -24.88 -15.88 38.04
C ASP A 166 -23.76 -16.92 38.19
N MET A 167 -23.89 -17.82 39.16
CA MET A 167 -22.92 -18.88 39.37
C MET A 167 -22.84 -19.82 38.16
N VAL A 168 -23.97 -20.24 37.60
CA VAL A 168 -24.01 -21.15 36.46
C VAL A 168 -23.40 -20.49 35.23
N THR A 169 -23.68 -19.19 34.99
CA THR A 169 -23.11 -18.44 33.86
C THR A 169 -21.57 -18.38 33.91
N SER A 170 -20.96 -18.41 35.12
CA SER A 170 -19.50 -18.39 35.24
C SER A 170 -18.84 -19.71 34.81
N PHE A 171 -19.54 -20.85 34.95
CA PHE A 171 -18.99 -22.19 34.66
C PHE A 171 -19.21 -22.67 33.22
N ILE A 172 -20.20 -22.14 32.53
CA ILE A 172 -20.50 -22.54 31.16
C ILE A 172 -19.57 -21.78 30.18
N PRO A 173 -19.01 -22.42 29.12
CA PRO A 173 -18.11 -21.81 28.14
C PRO A 173 -18.86 -20.90 27.16
N LEU A 174 -19.48 -19.84 27.67
CA LEU A 174 -20.20 -18.85 26.88
C LEU A 174 -19.26 -17.80 26.31
N SER A 175 -19.56 -17.30 25.10
CA SER A 175 -18.86 -16.15 24.52
C SER A 175 -19.03 -14.89 25.39
N LEU A 176 -18.09 -13.94 25.30
CA LEU A 176 -18.17 -12.69 26.05
C LEU A 176 -19.48 -11.93 25.78
N GLU A 177 -19.96 -11.94 24.53
CA GLU A 177 -21.23 -11.30 24.15
C GLU A 177 -22.44 -11.94 24.86
N LYS A 178 -22.47 -13.28 24.95
CA LYS A 178 -23.54 -14.02 25.64
C LYS A 178 -23.50 -13.77 27.14
N LYS A 179 -22.32 -13.80 27.77
CA LYS A 179 -22.14 -13.45 29.18
C LYS A 179 -22.59 -12.02 29.46
N LEU A 180 -22.26 -11.07 28.59
CA LEU A 180 -22.69 -9.68 28.70
C LEU A 180 -24.21 -9.53 28.58
N SER A 181 -24.82 -10.23 27.61
CA SER A 181 -26.29 -10.25 27.44
C SER A 181 -27.03 -10.81 28.69
N LEU A 182 -26.48 -11.83 29.32
CA LEU A 182 -27.03 -12.39 30.60
C LEU A 182 -26.81 -11.43 31.77
N MET A 183 -25.68 -10.77 31.84
CA MET A 183 -25.39 -9.77 32.88
C MET A 183 -26.33 -8.55 32.76
N GLN A 184 -26.66 -8.11 31.57
CA GLN A 184 -27.52 -6.94 31.29
C GLN A 184 -29.01 -7.22 31.44
N GLU A 185 -29.46 -8.50 31.46
CA GLU A 185 -30.87 -8.87 31.53
C GLU A 185 -31.44 -8.56 32.94
N PRO A 186 -32.41 -7.63 33.03
CA PRO A 186 -32.96 -7.25 34.33
C PRO A 186 -33.83 -8.33 34.94
N SER A 187 -34.54 -9.11 34.14
CA SER A 187 -35.46 -10.14 34.65
C SER A 187 -34.73 -11.45 34.98
N ARG A 188 -34.76 -11.86 36.25
CA ARG A 188 -34.20 -13.14 36.69
C ARG A 188 -34.84 -14.34 35.96
N ILE A 189 -36.11 -14.23 35.62
CA ILE A 189 -36.90 -15.22 34.88
C ILE A 189 -36.37 -15.34 33.44
N ASN A 190 -36.22 -14.22 32.72
CA ASN A 190 -35.72 -14.23 31.37
C ASN A 190 -34.26 -14.67 31.29
N ARG A 191 -33.45 -14.29 32.28
CA ARG A 191 -32.06 -14.73 32.43
C ARG A 191 -31.96 -16.24 32.58
N ALA A 192 -32.79 -16.81 33.46
CA ALA A 192 -32.85 -18.26 33.63
C ALA A 192 -33.29 -18.99 32.36
N LYS A 193 -34.29 -18.44 31.63
CA LYS A 193 -34.73 -19.01 30.34
C LYS A 193 -33.63 -18.98 29.30
N LYS A 194 -32.94 -17.87 29.15
CA LYS A 194 -31.80 -17.73 28.22
C LYS A 194 -30.69 -18.71 28.59
N LEU A 195 -30.37 -18.84 29.90
CA LEU A 195 -29.32 -19.72 30.36
C LEU A 195 -29.66 -21.20 30.15
N ILE A 196 -30.89 -21.61 30.39
CA ILE A 196 -31.38 -22.97 30.06
C ILE A 196 -31.25 -23.25 28.56
N THR A 197 -31.53 -22.26 27.71
CA THR A 197 -31.36 -22.43 26.26
C THR A 197 -29.89 -22.65 25.90
N GLU A 198 -28.98 -21.87 26.47
CA GLU A 198 -27.54 -22.02 26.25
C GLU A 198 -27.01 -23.37 26.76
N ILE A 199 -27.44 -23.83 27.94
CA ILE A 199 -27.09 -25.16 28.48
C ILE A 199 -27.55 -26.27 27.51
N ASN A 200 -28.76 -26.16 26.95
CA ASN A 200 -29.26 -27.16 26.00
C ASN A 200 -28.47 -27.16 24.69
N ILE A 201 -28.01 -25.99 24.22
CA ILE A 201 -27.10 -25.90 23.07
C ILE A 201 -25.77 -26.62 23.40
N GLU A 202 -25.17 -26.33 24.56
CA GLU A 202 -23.92 -26.97 24.97
C GLU A 202 -24.08 -28.49 25.13
N LEU A 203 -25.21 -28.96 25.70
CA LEU A 203 -25.52 -30.40 25.76
C LEU A 203 -25.61 -31.03 24.37
N ALA A 204 -26.21 -30.33 23.40
CA ALA A 204 -26.27 -30.81 22.02
C ALA A 204 -24.89 -30.86 21.37
N VAL A 205 -24.04 -29.88 21.66
CA VAL A 205 -22.63 -29.85 21.18
C VAL A 205 -21.86 -31.04 21.75
N LEU A 206 -21.91 -31.26 23.05
CA LEU A 206 -21.27 -32.40 23.74
C LEU A 206 -21.75 -33.77 23.18
N ALA A 207 -23.07 -33.88 22.91
CA ALA A 207 -23.61 -35.09 22.30
C ALA A 207 -23.06 -35.31 20.87
N LEU A 208 -22.87 -34.23 20.12
CA LEU A 208 -22.31 -34.29 18.76
C LEU A 208 -20.80 -34.62 18.80
N GLU A 209 -20.04 -34.02 19.73
CA GLU A 209 -18.62 -34.33 19.96
C GLU A 209 -18.43 -35.81 20.31
N ASN A 210 -19.22 -36.35 21.24
CA ASN A 210 -19.18 -37.76 21.59
C ASN A 210 -19.53 -38.69 20.40
N LYS A 211 -20.44 -38.24 19.55
CA LYS A 211 -20.77 -38.98 18.31
C LYS A 211 -19.63 -38.97 17.30
N ILE A 212 -18.99 -37.79 17.11
CA ILE A 212 -17.81 -37.63 16.26
C ILE A 212 -16.65 -38.48 16.76
N ASP A 213 -16.41 -38.50 18.08
CA ASP A 213 -15.36 -39.32 18.67
C ASP A 213 -15.62 -40.83 18.52
N GLN A 214 -16.89 -41.25 18.57
CA GLN A 214 -17.27 -42.62 18.27
C GLN A 214 -17.08 -42.97 16.79
N GLU A 215 -17.46 -42.04 15.89
CA GLU A 215 -17.25 -42.21 14.43
C GLU A 215 -15.76 -42.22 14.09
N LEU A 216 -14.93 -41.36 14.77
CA LEU A 216 -13.49 -41.39 14.60
C LEU A 216 -12.83 -42.68 15.09
N LYS A 217 -13.29 -43.23 16.21
CA LYS A 217 -12.83 -44.56 16.68
C LYS A 217 -13.23 -45.67 15.73
N GLN A 218 -14.45 -45.64 15.21
CA GLN A 218 -14.91 -46.61 14.17
C GLN A 218 -14.10 -46.48 12.89
N ASN A 219 -13.85 -45.22 12.45
CA ASN A 219 -13.04 -44.99 11.26
C ASN A 219 -11.58 -45.43 11.43
N LEU A 220 -10.99 -45.37 12.65
CA LEU A 220 -9.65 -45.88 12.95
C LEU A 220 -9.59 -47.40 12.87
N ASP A 221 -10.62 -48.09 13.39
CA ASP A 221 -10.75 -49.55 13.26
C ASP A 221 -10.98 -49.96 11.80
N ASP A 222 -11.77 -49.17 11.04
CA ASP A 222 -12.02 -49.39 9.61
C ASP A 222 -10.76 -49.05 8.78
N MET A 223 -9.94 -48.03 9.17
CA MET A 223 -8.64 -47.78 8.55
C MET A 223 -7.66 -48.93 8.73
N GLN A 224 -7.64 -49.63 9.85
CA GLN A 224 -6.81 -50.82 10.05
C GLN A 224 -7.33 -51.99 9.19
N LYS A 225 -8.66 -52.17 9.10
CA LYS A 225 -9.26 -53.14 8.18
C LYS A 225 -8.99 -52.78 6.71
N ASP A 226 -9.10 -51.51 6.37
CA ASP A 226 -8.80 -50.99 5.03
C ASP A 226 -7.33 -51.17 4.66
N LEU A 227 -6.38 -51.03 5.59
CA LEU A 227 -4.99 -51.32 5.36
C LEU A 227 -4.74 -52.79 5.03
N ILE A 228 -5.35 -53.71 5.79
CA ILE A 228 -5.27 -55.15 5.53
C ILE A 228 -5.97 -55.53 4.18
N LEU A 229 -7.11 -54.89 3.88
CA LEU A 229 -7.83 -55.06 2.63
C LEU A 229 -7.05 -54.48 1.43
N LYS A 230 -6.41 -53.33 1.59
CA LYS A 230 -5.55 -52.72 0.58
C LYS A 230 -4.31 -53.56 0.29
N GLU A 231 -3.72 -54.16 1.31
CA GLU A 231 -2.57 -55.08 1.14
C GLU A 231 -2.99 -56.39 0.45
N LYS A 232 -4.15 -56.92 0.79
CA LYS A 232 -4.74 -58.05 0.01
C LYS A 232 -5.14 -57.65 -1.40
N MET A 233 -5.69 -56.45 -1.59
CA MET A 233 -6.02 -55.93 -2.93
C MET A 233 -4.76 -55.70 -3.79
N LYS A 234 -3.65 -55.29 -3.15
CA LYS A 234 -2.37 -55.12 -3.82
C LYS A 234 -1.84 -56.46 -4.37
N ILE A 235 -1.88 -57.49 -3.56
CA ILE A 235 -1.48 -58.85 -3.98
C ILE A 235 -2.38 -59.36 -5.10
N ILE A 236 -3.69 -59.10 -5.01
CA ILE A 236 -4.67 -59.49 -6.06
C ILE A 236 -4.45 -58.66 -7.34
N LYS A 237 -4.14 -57.39 -7.25
CA LYS A 237 -3.82 -56.54 -8.40
C LYS A 237 -2.51 -56.91 -9.08
N GLU A 238 -1.50 -57.29 -8.31
CA GLU A 238 -0.24 -57.84 -8.83
C GLU A 238 -0.46 -59.16 -9.58
N GLU A 239 -1.34 -60.05 -9.08
CA GLU A 239 -1.72 -61.28 -9.78
C GLU A 239 -2.61 -61.06 -11.03
N LEU A 240 -3.42 -60.00 -11.06
CA LEU A 240 -4.27 -59.58 -12.19
C LEU A 240 -3.55 -58.72 -13.23
N GLY A 241 -2.29 -58.32 -12.99
CA GLY A 241 -1.50 -57.49 -13.90
C GLY A 241 -1.94 -56.04 -13.98
N GLU A 242 -2.77 -55.54 -13.04
CA GLU A 242 -3.09 -54.12 -12.91
C GLU A 242 -1.89 -53.37 -12.31
N GLN A 243 -1.35 -52.42 -13.08
CA GLN A 243 -0.23 -51.58 -12.63
C GLN A 243 -0.66 -50.67 -11.49
N ASP A 244 0.03 -50.79 -10.37
CA ASP A 244 -0.13 -49.92 -9.22
C ASP A 244 0.15 -48.44 -9.59
N THR A 245 -0.63 -47.50 -9.03
CA THR A 245 -0.48 -46.06 -9.28
C THR A 245 0.92 -45.56 -9.02
N LYS A 246 1.63 -46.12 -8.04
CA LYS A 246 3.02 -45.86 -7.70
C LYS A 246 3.98 -46.31 -8.81
N THR A 247 3.78 -47.52 -9.34
CA THR A 247 4.57 -48.12 -10.44
C THR A 247 4.36 -47.34 -11.74
N VAL A 248 3.12 -46.93 -12.04
CA VAL A 248 2.80 -46.07 -13.21
C VAL A 248 3.46 -44.70 -13.10
N TYR A 249 3.46 -44.09 -11.90
CA TYR A 249 4.14 -42.84 -11.67
C TYR A 249 5.66 -42.97 -11.86
N LEU A 250 6.28 -43.98 -11.25
CA LEU A 250 7.70 -44.23 -11.39
C LEU A 250 8.14 -44.46 -12.85
N SER A 251 7.38 -45.25 -13.60
CA SER A 251 7.69 -45.50 -15.01
C SER A 251 7.61 -44.24 -15.86
N LYS A 252 6.59 -43.38 -15.63
CA LYS A 252 6.45 -42.08 -16.30
C LYS A 252 7.60 -41.11 -15.91
N ALA A 253 7.93 -41.00 -14.63
CA ALA A 253 8.98 -40.13 -14.15
C ALA A 253 10.37 -40.56 -14.69
N ARG A 254 10.66 -41.88 -14.73
CA ARG A 254 11.88 -42.43 -15.33
C ARG A 254 11.92 -42.21 -16.84
N GLN A 255 10.79 -42.32 -17.55
CA GLN A 255 10.69 -42.03 -18.96
C GLN A 255 10.99 -40.56 -19.27
N GLU A 256 10.41 -39.62 -18.47
CA GLU A 256 10.72 -38.19 -18.60
C GLU A 256 12.18 -37.87 -18.32
N LEU A 257 12.79 -38.50 -17.29
CA LEU A 257 14.19 -38.36 -16.98
C LEU A 257 15.12 -38.76 -18.15
N ASN A 258 14.75 -39.81 -18.89
CA ASN A 258 15.53 -40.31 -20.01
C ASN A 258 15.33 -39.50 -21.31
N ASN A 259 14.13 -38.94 -21.50
CA ASN A 259 13.76 -38.22 -22.72
C ASN A 259 14.19 -36.75 -22.69
N ARG A 260 14.59 -36.22 -21.53
CA ARG A 260 14.97 -34.80 -21.38
C ARG A 260 16.49 -34.65 -21.16
N HIS A 261 17.03 -33.55 -21.68
CA HIS A 261 18.40 -33.15 -21.40
C HIS A 261 18.45 -32.43 -20.04
N ILE A 262 18.62 -33.23 -18.97
CA ILE A 262 18.66 -32.77 -17.59
C ILE A 262 20.13 -32.73 -17.16
N PRO A 263 20.62 -31.66 -16.50
CA PRO A 263 21.98 -31.56 -15.94
C PRO A 263 22.29 -32.72 -15.00
N ASP A 264 23.53 -33.21 -15.02
CA ASP A 264 23.94 -34.44 -14.31
C ASP A 264 23.71 -34.36 -12.79
N ASN A 265 23.96 -33.22 -12.16
CA ASN A 265 23.66 -33.05 -10.74
C ASN A 265 22.19 -33.29 -10.41
N ILE A 266 21.27 -32.68 -11.18
CA ILE A 266 19.83 -32.81 -10.98
C ILE A 266 19.35 -34.22 -11.39
N ARG A 267 19.93 -34.80 -12.45
CA ARG A 267 19.65 -36.17 -12.86
C ARG A 267 19.98 -37.15 -11.73
N ASN A 268 21.15 -37.04 -11.13
CA ASN A 268 21.60 -37.89 -10.02
C ASN A 268 20.65 -37.70 -8.80
N ARG A 269 20.28 -36.47 -8.50
CA ARG A 269 19.33 -36.17 -7.43
C ARG A 269 17.98 -36.80 -7.67
N LEU A 270 17.43 -36.66 -8.88
CA LEU A 270 16.16 -37.27 -9.27
C LEU A 270 16.19 -38.80 -9.13
N ILE A 271 17.29 -39.45 -9.54
CA ILE A 271 17.45 -40.91 -9.39
C ILE A 271 17.40 -41.30 -7.90
N LEU A 272 18.09 -40.56 -7.04
CA LEU A 272 18.09 -40.81 -5.60
C LEU A 272 16.69 -40.65 -4.99
N GLU A 273 15.99 -39.58 -5.33
CA GLU A 273 14.64 -39.32 -4.80
C GLU A 273 13.61 -40.31 -5.38
N LEU A 274 13.73 -40.74 -6.65
CA LEU A 274 12.91 -41.82 -7.23
C LEU A 274 13.11 -43.15 -6.53
N ASN A 275 14.35 -43.53 -6.21
CA ASN A 275 14.65 -44.76 -5.46
C ASN A 275 14.11 -44.64 -4.03
N LYS A 276 14.20 -43.45 -3.39
CA LYS A 276 13.60 -43.19 -2.08
C LYS A 276 12.07 -43.28 -2.13
N TYR A 277 11.45 -42.71 -3.16
CA TYR A 277 10.01 -42.83 -3.39
C TYR A 277 9.58 -44.32 -3.56
N GLU A 278 10.32 -45.09 -4.33
CA GLU A 278 10.09 -46.51 -4.55
C GLU A 278 10.15 -47.32 -3.25
N SER A 279 11.12 -47.06 -2.39
CA SER A 279 11.32 -47.77 -1.11
C SER A 279 10.38 -47.27 0.02
N THR A 280 9.78 -46.12 -0.06
CA THR A 280 8.91 -45.54 0.97
C THR A 280 7.53 -46.22 0.94
N LEU A 281 6.99 -46.57 2.11
CA LEU A 281 5.66 -47.17 2.24
C LEU A 281 4.54 -46.19 1.76
N GLU A 282 3.52 -46.66 1.13
CA GLU A 282 2.41 -45.85 0.61
C GLU A 282 1.63 -45.10 1.68
N THR A 283 1.62 -45.62 2.89
CA THR A 283 1.00 -45.00 4.07
C THR A 283 1.82 -43.92 4.73
N SER A 284 3.07 -43.75 4.31
CA SER A 284 3.97 -42.75 4.90
C SER A 284 3.61 -41.34 4.44
N PRO A 285 3.41 -40.37 5.35
CA PRO A 285 3.25 -38.94 5.00
C PRO A 285 4.40 -38.39 4.17
N GLU A 286 5.61 -38.94 4.28
CA GLU A 286 6.79 -38.55 3.51
C GLU A 286 6.63 -38.78 2.01
N LEU A 287 5.81 -39.77 1.61
CA LEU A 287 5.60 -40.10 0.20
C LEU A 287 5.09 -38.90 -0.59
N GLY A 288 4.15 -38.13 -0.01
CA GLY A 288 3.61 -36.93 -0.63
C GLY A 288 4.67 -35.83 -0.80
N VAL A 289 5.53 -35.67 0.19
CA VAL A 289 6.63 -34.68 0.16
C VAL A 289 7.65 -35.04 -0.92
N ILE A 290 8.08 -36.29 -0.97
CA ILE A 290 9.03 -36.80 -1.98
C ILE A 290 8.43 -36.65 -3.39
N LYS A 291 7.17 -37.02 -3.57
CA LYS A 291 6.47 -36.86 -4.85
C LYS A 291 6.44 -35.40 -5.30
N THR A 292 6.04 -34.48 -4.42
CA THR A 292 5.98 -33.05 -4.73
C THR A 292 7.37 -32.50 -5.10
N TYR A 293 8.41 -32.96 -4.44
CA TYR A 293 9.78 -32.60 -4.75
C TYR A 293 10.21 -33.10 -6.14
N ILE A 294 9.95 -34.38 -6.46
CA ILE A 294 10.21 -34.96 -7.78
C ILE A 294 9.44 -34.22 -8.88
N ASP A 295 8.14 -33.97 -8.65
CA ASP A 295 7.28 -33.24 -9.59
C ASP A 295 7.80 -31.82 -9.84
N THR A 296 8.32 -31.16 -8.80
CA THR A 296 8.91 -29.82 -8.90
C THR A 296 10.18 -29.86 -9.77
N LEU A 297 11.08 -30.83 -9.54
CA LEU A 297 12.30 -30.98 -10.34
C LEU A 297 12.00 -31.32 -11.80
N LEU A 298 11.03 -32.21 -12.04
CA LEU A 298 10.60 -32.59 -13.41
C LEU A 298 9.85 -31.44 -14.11
N SER A 299 9.22 -30.55 -13.36
CA SER A 299 8.52 -29.39 -13.92
C SER A 299 9.47 -28.31 -14.42
N LEU A 300 10.74 -28.30 -13.98
CA LEU A 300 11.74 -27.37 -14.48
C LEU A 300 12.00 -27.57 -15.98
N PRO A 301 12.13 -26.47 -16.73
CA PRO A 301 12.17 -26.54 -18.21
C PRO A 301 13.56 -26.89 -18.76
N PHE A 302 14.25 -27.87 -18.17
CA PHE A 302 15.57 -28.29 -18.67
C PHE A 302 15.52 -28.71 -20.14
N GLY A 303 16.47 -28.22 -20.93
CA GLY A 303 16.59 -28.50 -22.36
C GLY A 303 15.52 -27.80 -23.23
N LYS A 304 14.57 -27.06 -22.65
CA LYS A 304 13.55 -26.33 -23.43
C LYS A 304 13.96 -24.89 -23.60
N VAL A 305 14.58 -24.55 -24.71
CA VAL A 305 14.96 -23.16 -25.05
C VAL A 305 13.89 -22.55 -25.95
N GLY A 306 13.38 -21.38 -25.61
CA GLY A 306 12.49 -20.61 -26.47
C GLY A 306 13.25 -20.06 -27.69
N ILE A 307 12.56 -19.95 -28.83
CA ILE A 307 13.14 -19.36 -30.05
C ILE A 307 13.02 -17.84 -29.94
N ASP A 308 14.16 -17.17 -29.83
CA ASP A 308 14.25 -15.72 -29.72
C ASP A 308 14.15 -15.06 -31.10
N GLU A 309 13.41 -13.93 -31.21
CA GLU A 309 13.44 -13.08 -32.38
C GLU A 309 14.70 -12.17 -32.32
N THR A 310 15.52 -12.21 -33.34
CA THR A 310 16.78 -11.49 -33.45
C THR A 310 16.80 -10.42 -34.55
N ASP A 311 15.75 -10.35 -35.36
CA ASP A 311 15.60 -9.33 -36.38
C ASP A 311 15.28 -7.95 -35.77
N LEU A 312 16.27 -7.06 -35.74
CA LEU A 312 16.16 -5.73 -35.15
C LEU A 312 15.01 -4.89 -35.74
N ASN A 313 14.72 -5.04 -37.05
CA ASN A 313 13.63 -4.31 -37.70
C ASN A 313 12.27 -4.76 -37.21
N LYS A 314 12.08 -6.09 -37.01
CA LYS A 314 10.85 -6.63 -36.45
C LYS A 314 10.67 -6.22 -34.99
N VAL A 315 11.74 -6.26 -34.20
CA VAL A 315 11.73 -5.82 -32.79
C VAL A 315 11.34 -4.34 -32.72
N SER A 316 11.98 -3.47 -33.52
CA SER A 316 11.67 -2.05 -33.58
C SER A 316 10.22 -1.78 -33.97
N THR A 317 9.73 -2.47 -35.01
CA THR A 317 8.36 -2.32 -35.48
C THR A 317 7.35 -2.78 -34.41
N SER A 318 7.62 -3.88 -33.73
CA SER A 318 6.78 -4.41 -32.65
C SER A 318 6.70 -3.44 -31.47
N LEU A 319 7.85 -2.92 -31.00
CA LEU A 319 7.90 -1.91 -29.94
C LEU A 319 7.16 -0.61 -30.29
N ASN A 320 7.24 -0.17 -31.54
CA ASN A 320 6.54 1.02 -32.05
C ASN A 320 5.02 0.81 -32.15
N LYS A 321 4.56 -0.42 -32.38
CA LYS A 321 3.12 -0.76 -32.38
C LYS A 321 2.50 -0.79 -30.98
N THR A 322 3.31 -1.05 -29.93
CA THR A 322 2.79 -1.27 -28.57
C THR A 322 2.92 -0.02 -27.70
N HIS A 323 3.92 0.81 -27.93
CA HIS A 323 4.21 2.01 -27.13
C HIS A 323 4.47 3.23 -27.99
N TYR A 324 3.86 4.36 -27.62
CA TYR A 324 4.13 5.66 -28.23
C TYR A 324 5.35 6.31 -27.58
N GLY A 325 6.17 6.99 -28.36
CA GLY A 325 7.37 7.68 -27.85
C GLY A 325 8.43 6.72 -27.28
N LEU A 326 9.01 7.05 -26.14
CA LEU A 326 10.06 6.28 -25.45
C LEU A 326 11.26 5.96 -26.37
N THR A 327 11.67 6.91 -27.23
CA THR A 327 12.69 6.70 -28.26
C THR A 327 14.01 6.22 -27.71
N GLU A 328 14.55 6.88 -26.67
CA GLU A 328 15.79 6.50 -26.02
C GLU A 328 15.72 5.09 -25.43
N ALA A 329 14.61 4.77 -24.74
CA ALA A 329 14.40 3.44 -24.16
C ALA A 329 14.33 2.34 -25.24
N LYS A 330 13.66 2.60 -26.35
CA LYS A 330 13.58 1.66 -27.49
C LYS A 330 14.94 1.46 -28.14
N GLU A 331 15.72 2.52 -28.35
CA GLU A 331 17.07 2.46 -28.90
C GLU A 331 17.97 1.59 -28.03
N ARG A 332 17.96 1.80 -26.69
CA ARG A 332 18.69 0.96 -25.73
C ARG A 332 18.29 -0.52 -25.79
N ILE A 333 17.01 -0.81 -25.97
CA ILE A 333 16.56 -2.20 -26.14
C ILE A 333 17.05 -2.79 -27.46
N ILE A 334 17.06 -2.04 -28.54
CA ILE A 334 17.59 -2.49 -29.85
C ILE A 334 19.10 -2.76 -29.71
N GLU A 335 19.86 -1.89 -29.03
CA GLU A 335 21.29 -2.10 -28.73
C GLU A 335 21.49 -3.39 -27.93
N TYR A 336 20.68 -3.60 -26.87
CA TYR A 336 20.70 -4.81 -26.07
C TYR A 336 20.49 -6.08 -26.92
N VAL A 337 19.50 -6.05 -27.81
CA VAL A 337 19.20 -7.19 -28.71
C VAL A 337 20.39 -7.44 -29.66
N ALA A 338 20.95 -6.39 -30.24
CA ALA A 338 22.10 -6.49 -31.14
C ALA A 338 23.32 -7.14 -30.44
N VAL A 339 23.58 -6.78 -29.18
CA VAL A 339 24.68 -7.35 -28.39
C VAL A 339 24.35 -8.78 -27.95
N SER A 340 23.11 -9.07 -27.58
CA SER A 340 22.69 -10.38 -27.05
C SER A 340 22.80 -11.53 -28.09
N THR A 341 22.93 -11.21 -29.37
CA THR A 341 23.16 -12.20 -30.45
C THR A 341 24.58 -12.76 -30.44
N ASN A 342 25.54 -12.08 -29.79
CA ASN A 342 26.93 -12.53 -29.70
C ASN A 342 27.07 -13.58 -28.59
N LYS A 343 27.70 -14.71 -28.89
CA LYS A 343 27.78 -15.89 -27.99
C LYS A 343 28.45 -15.62 -26.63
N ASP A 344 29.40 -14.69 -26.55
CA ASP A 344 30.20 -14.42 -25.35
C ASP A 344 29.89 -13.05 -24.72
N ALA A 345 28.82 -12.37 -25.20
CA ALA A 345 28.49 -11.05 -24.68
C ALA A 345 27.87 -11.15 -23.28
N LEU A 346 28.36 -10.32 -22.38
CA LEU A 346 27.73 -10.10 -21.07
C LEU A 346 26.34 -9.49 -21.32
N ARG A 347 25.32 -10.08 -20.71
CA ARG A 347 23.94 -9.56 -20.80
C ARG A 347 23.75 -8.56 -19.66
N PRO A 348 23.63 -7.24 -19.99
CA PRO A 348 23.38 -6.25 -18.95
C PRO A 348 21.97 -6.46 -18.36
N VAL A 349 21.85 -6.18 -17.08
CA VAL A 349 20.57 -6.21 -16.37
C VAL A 349 19.89 -4.87 -16.56
N ILE A 350 18.75 -4.85 -17.26
CA ILE A 350 18.02 -3.62 -17.58
C ILE A 350 17.15 -3.19 -16.38
N CYS A 351 17.25 -1.91 -16.01
CA CYS A 351 16.39 -1.32 -15.00
C CYS A 351 15.60 -0.13 -15.58
N LEU A 352 14.28 -0.26 -15.64
CA LEU A 352 13.38 0.79 -16.09
C LEU A 352 13.00 1.68 -14.90
N VAL A 353 13.51 2.90 -14.86
CA VAL A 353 13.26 3.86 -13.79
C VAL A 353 12.35 4.98 -14.28
N GLY A 354 11.32 5.33 -13.51
CA GLY A 354 10.44 6.45 -13.87
C GLY A 354 9.19 6.51 -13.01
N PRO A 355 8.43 7.58 -13.09
CA PRO A 355 7.27 7.80 -12.24
C PRO A 355 6.18 6.72 -12.43
N PRO A 356 5.28 6.56 -11.45
CA PRO A 356 4.19 5.60 -11.55
C PRO A 356 3.27 5.91 -12.74
N GLY A 357 2.80 4.86 -13.42
CA GLY A 357 1.84 4.99 -14.51
C GLY A 357 2.42 5.31 -15.90
N VAL A 358 3.76 5.41 -16.05
CA VAL A 358 4.40 5.60 -17.38
C VAL A 358 4.51 4.31 -18.21
N GLY A 359 4.02 3.18 -17.67
CA GLY A 359 4.00 1.94 -18.44
C GLY A 359 5.24 1.06 -18.31
N LYS A 360 6.03 1.17 -17.24
CA LYS A 360 7.25 0.33 -17.04
C LYS A 360 6.98 -1.16 -17.22
N THR A 361 5.96 -1.68 -16.55
CA THR A 361 5.58 -3.10 -16.60
C THR A 361 5.08 -3.51 -17.99
N THR A 362 4.22 -2.68 -18.61
CA THR A 362 3.71 -2.96 -19.97
C THR A 362 4.79 -2.84 -21.04
N PHE A 363 5.78 -1.97 -20.82
CA PHE A 363 6.95 -1.89 -21.71
C PHE A 363 7.81 -3.15 -21.62
N ALA A 364 8.04 -3.68 -20.42
CA ALA A 364 8.73 -4.95 -20.22
C ALA A 364 7.99 -6.13 -20.89
N GLU A 365 6.65 -6.17 -20.78
CA GLU A 365 5.83 -7.13 -21.51
C GLU A 365 5.98 -7.00 -23.04
N SER A 366 6.02 -5.77 -23.54
CA SER A 366 6.20 -5.50 -24.97
C SER A 366 7.60 -5.89 -25.46
N ILE A 367 8.62 -5.71 -24.64
CA ILE A 367 9.96 -6.23 -24.92
C ILE A 367 9.91 -7.75 -25.06
N ALA A 368 9.24 -8.44 -24.16
CA ALA A 368 9.11 -9.89 -24.22
C ALA A 368 8.36 -10.37 -25.47
N LEU A 369 7.28 -9.70 -25.82
CA LEU A 369 6.51 -9.98 -27.03
C LEU A 369 7.34 -9.73 -28.30
N SER A 370 8.12 -8.62 -28.35
CA SER A 370 8.94 -8.27 -29.49
C SER A 370 10.09 -9.25 -29.72
N LEU A 371 10.63 -9.82 -28.63
CA LEU A 371 11.68 -10.83 -28.64
C LEU A 371 11.15 -12.27 -28.76
N ASN A 372 9.84 -12.46 -28.84
CA ASN A 372 9.17 -13.77 -28.79
C ASN A 372 9.54 -14.62 -27.55
N LYS A 373 9.87 -13.96 -26.43
CA LYS A 373 10.23 -14.62 -25.17
C LYS A 373 9.02 -14.78 -24.26
N LYS A 374 9.03 -15.85 -23.46
CA LYS A 374 8.05 -16.00 -22.38
C LYS A 374 8.31 -14.97 -21.29
N PHE A 375 7.24 -14.40 -20.77
CA PHE A 375 7.28 -13.33 -19.77
C PHE A 375 6.72 -13.80 -18.44
N VAL A 376 7.45 -13.54 -17.36
CA VAL A 376 6.98 -13.79 -15.99
C VAL A 376 7.30 -12.57 -15.13
N LYS A 377 6.35 -12.18 -14.31
CA LYS A 377 6.50 -11.05 -13.38
C LYS A 377 6.62 -11.55 -11.95
N ILE A 378 7.60 -11.01 -11.21
CA ILE A 378 7.77 -11.14 -9.76
C ILE A 378 7.67 -9.75 -9.15
N SER A 379 6.74 -9.53 -8.22
CA SER A 379 6.70 -8.30 -7.44
C SER A 379 7.66 -8.42 -6.26
N LEU A 380 8.57 -7.44 -6.16
CA LEU A 380 9.54 -7.33 -5.05
C LEU A 380 9.02 -6.41 -3.95
N GLY A 381 8.01 -5.59 -4.23
CA GLY A 381 7.40 -4.70 -3.25
C GLY A 381 6.80 -5.48 -2.08
N GLY A 382 7.33 -5.23 -0.87
CA GLY A 382 6.92 -5.92 0.36
C GLY A 382 7.66 -7.23 0.66
N ILE A 383 8.64 -7.62 -0.16
CA ILE A 383 9.52 -8.75 0.16
C ILE A 383 10.56 -8.28 1.19
N ASN A 384 10.53 -8.91 2.36
CA ASN A 384 11.45 -8.64 3.47
C ASN A 384 12.30 -9.87 3.82
N ASP A 385 11.85 -11.08 3.43
CA ASP A 385 12.52 -12.35 3.73
C ASP A 385 13.22 -12.90 2.46
N PRO A 386 14.53 -13.12 2.46
CA PRO A 386 15.24 -13.77 1.37
C PRO A 386 14.67 -15.14 0.97
N ALA A 387 14.04 -15.83 1.91
CA ALA A 387 13.42 -17.14 1.66
C ALA A 387 12.28 -17.09 0.64
N GLU A 388 11.63 -15.94 0.44
CA GLU A 388 10.64 -15.81 -0.64
C GLU A 388 11.28 -15.94 -2.04
N LEU A 389 12.53 -15.51 -2.20
CA LEU A 389 13.27 -15.62 -3.46
C LEU A 389 13.96 -16.98 -3.59
N LEU A 390 14.58 -17.45 -2.50
CA LEU A 390 15.41 -18.66 -2.45
C LEU A 390 14.66 -19.94 -2.05
N GLY A 391 13.40 -19.84 -1.61
CA GLY A 391 12.65 -20.98 -1.09
C GLY A 391 12.96 -21.35 0.36
N HIS A 392 12.13 -22.20 0.93
CA HIS A 392 12.31 -22.76 2.27
C HIS A 392 12.88 -24.18 2.18
N ARG A 393 13.74 -24.55 3.14
CA ARG A 393 14.31 -25.90 3.20
C ARG A 393 13.19 -26.96 3.21
N LYS A 394 13.33 -28.01 2.41
CA LYS A 394 12.33 -29.08 2.24
C LYS A 394 11.92 -29.82 3.53
N THR A 395 12.71 -29.68 4.60
CA THR A 395 12.44 -30.30 5.91
C THR A 395 11.30 -29.63 6.68
N TYR A 396 10.87 -28.44 6.28
CA TYR A 396 9.77 -27.74 6.94
C TYR A 396 8.43 -28.14 6.34
N ILE A 397 7.40 -28.29 7.19
CA ILE A 397 6.01 -28.53 6.74
C ILE A 397 5.54 -27.30 5.95
N GLY A 398 5.05 -27.51 4.74
CA GLY A 398 4.61 -26.43 3.85
C GLY A 398 5.75 -25.75 3.08
N SER A 399 6.96 -26.32 3.05
CA SER A 399 8.06 -25.82 2.24
C SER A 399 7.71 -25.78 0.75
N ALA A 400 8.19 -24.74 0.07
CA ALA A 400 7.98 -24.55 -1.36
C ALA A 400 9.26 -23.92 -1.97
N PRO A 401 9.49 -24.13 -3.29
CA PRO A 401 10.57 -23.46 -4.00
C PRO A 401 10.37 -21.95 -4.03
N GLY A 402 11.48 -21.22 -4.15
CA GLY A 402 11.47 -19.77 -4.23
C GLY A 402 10.75 -19.23 -5.47
N LYS A 403 10.44 -17.92 -5.42
CA LYS A 403 9.76 -17.23 -6.53
C LYS A 403 10.53 -17.32 -7.84
N ILE A 404 11.85 -17.41 -7.80
CA ILE A 404 12.71 -17.55 -8.99
C ILE A 404 12.45 -18.90 -9.68
N VAL A 405 12.56 -19.99 -8.93
CA VAL A 405 12.30 -21.34 -9.43
C VAL A 405 10.87 -21.51 -9.91
N THR A 406 9.92 -21.03 -9.12
CA THR A 406 8.49 -21.07 -9.49
C THR A 406 8.23 -20.29 -10.80
N SER A 407 8.94 -19.18 -11.01
CA SER A 407 8.82 -18.39 -12.25
C SER A 407 9.41 -19.12 -13.47
N LEU A 408 10.51 -19.85 -13.30
CA LEU A 408 11.05 -20.72 -14.35
C LEU A 408 10.08 -21.82 -14.73
N ILE A 409 9.48 -22.49 -13.75
CA ILE A 409 8.45 -23.53 -13.99
C ILE A 409 7.27 -22.94 -14.76
N LYS A 410 6.77 -21.78 -14.34
CA LYS A 410 5.64 -21.10 -15.01
C LYS A 410 5.97 -20.68 -16.45
N SER A 411 7.21 -20.29 -16.71
CA SER A 411 7.63 -19.89 -18.06
C SER A 411 7.67 -21.07 -19.04
N GLY A 412 8.00 -22.27 -18.55
CA GLY A 412 8.17 -23.49 -19.34
C GLY A 412 9.37 -23.50 -20.27
N VAL A 413 10.28 -22.49 -20.18
CA VAL A 413 11.51 -22.33 -20.98
C VAL A 413 12.68 -21.89 -20.10
N THR A 414 13.93 -22.15 -20.55
CA THR A 414 15.14 -21.79 -19.80
C THR A 414 15.60 -20.34 -20.05
N ASN A 415 15.08 -19.68 -21.10
CA ASN A 415 15.47 -18.32 -21.52
C ASN A 415 14.32 -17.30 -21.44
N PRO A 416 13.49 -17.27 -20.38
CA PRO A 416 12.39 -16.30 -20.27
C PRO A 416 12.91 -14.90 -20.02
N ILE A 417 12.02 -13.92 -20.13
CA ILE A 417 12.18 -12.62 -19.48
C ILE A 417 11.48 -12.67 -18.12
N ILE A 418 12.24 -12.39 -17.07
CA ILE A 418 11.71 -12.25 -15.72
C ILE A 418 11.76 -10.78 -15.34
N LEU A 419 10.58 -10.22 -15.09
CA LEU A 419 10.43 -8.87 -14.57
C LEU A 419 10.43 -8.88 -13.04
N LEU A 420 11.37 -8.17 -12.45
CA LEU A 420 11.45 -7.89 -11.02
C LEU A 420 10.87 -6.49 -10.78
N ASP A 421 9.61 -6.42 -10.35
CA ASP A 421 8.85 -5.17 -10.27
C ASP A 421 8.99 -4.52 -8.88
N GLU A 422 9.18 -3.19 -8.85
CA GLU A 422 9.27 -2.36 -7.64
C GLU A 422 10.49 -2.72 -6.74
N VAL A 423 11.69 -2.76 -7.31
CA VAL A 423 12.95 -3.04 -6.57
C VAL A 423 13.27 -1.95 -5.53
N ASP A 424 12.80 -0.73 -5.75
CA ASP A 424 12.91 0.42 -4.86
C ASP A 424 12.11 0.26 -3.54
N LYS A 425 11.15 -0.67 -3.50
CA LYS A 425 10.30 -0.91 -2.32
C LYS A 425 10.71 -2.11 -1.48
N MET A 426 11.90 -2.64 -1.71
CA MET A 426 12.45 -3.70 -0.88
C MET A 426 12.94 -3.13 0.45
N SER A 427 12.67 -3.84 1.54
CA SER A 427 13.10 -3.45 2.88
C SER A 427 13.92 -4.55 3.53
N LYS A 428 14.84 -4.16 4.43
CA LYS A 428 15.61 -5.10 5.26
C LYS A 428 14.80 -5.45 6.49
N ASP A 429 14.86 -6.73 6.90
CA ASP A 429 14.27 -7.21 8.14
C ASP A 429 15.34 -7.97 8.95
N TYR A 430 15.04 -8.28 10.21
CA TYR A 430 15.91 -9.10 11.09
C TYR A 430 16.19 -10.51 10.53
N LYS A 431 15.39 -10.99 9.58
CA LYS A 431 15.55 -12.29 8.90
C LYS A 431 16.60 -12.29 7.79
N GLY A 432 17.09 -11.14 7.38
CA GLY A 432 18.11 -11.03 6.33
C GLY A 432 17.92 -9.84 5.39
N ASP A 433 18.79 -9.77 4.40
CA ASP A 433 18.77 -8.72 3.37
C ASP A 433 18.49 -9.35 2.00
N PRO A 434 17.25 -9.23 1.46
CA PRO A 434 16.92 -9.76 0.15
C PRO A 434 17.69 -9.10 -1.00
N VAL A 435 18.29 -7.93 -0.77
CA VAL A 435 19.14 -7.23 -1.76
C VAL A 435 20.40 -8.05 -2.05
N ASN A 436 21.03 -8.64 -1.03
CA ASN A 436 22.22 -9.49 -1.23
C ASN A 436 21.87 -10.73 -2.06
N THR A 437 20.71 -11.32 -1.85
CA THR A 437 20.22 -12.44 -2.67
C THR A 437 20.04 -12.03 -4.14
N LEU A 438 19.49 -10.83 -4.39
CA LEU A 438 19.36 -10.33 -5.76
C LEU A 438 20.73 -10.08 -6.41
N LEU A 439 21.72 -9.62 -5.65
CA LEU A 439 23.07 -9.44 -6.18
C LEU A 439 23.65 -10.74 -6.74
N ASP A 440 23.45 -11.86 -6.04
CA ASP A 440 23.90 -13.18 -6.49
C ASP A 440 23.13 -13.67 -7.72
N ILE A 441 21.83 -13.45 -7.77
CA ILE A 441 20.96 -13.82 -8.90
C ILE A 441 21.29 -13.02 -10.16
N LEU A 442 21.58 -11.73 -10.02
CA LEU A 442 21.81 -10.82 -11.14
C LEU A 442 23.28 -10.82 -11.62
N ASP A 443 24.21 -11.39 -10.85
CA ASP A 443 25.62 -11.49 -11.24
C ASP A 443 25.84 -12.58 -12.29
N ASN A 444 26.37 -12.19 -13.46
CA ASN A 444 26.55 -13.11 -14.60
C ASN A 444 27.55 -14.27 -14.33
N LYS A 445 28.36 -14.20 -13.28
CA LYS A 445 29.29 -15.28 -12.89
C LYS A 445 28.66 -16.21 -11.85
N GLN A 446 27.84 -15.65 -10.94
CA GLN A 446 27.26 -16.41 -9.83
C GLN A 446 25.94 -17.08 -10.23
N ASN A 447 25.15 -16.47 -11.11
CA ASN A 447 23.82 -16.96 -11.53
C ASN A 447 23.86 -18.34 -12.24
N LYS A 448 25.01 -18.76 -12.76
CA LYS A 448 25.20 -20.12 -13.29
C LYS A 448 25.15 -21.21 -12.22
N ASN A 449 25.39 -20.84 -10.96
CA ASN A 449 25.42 -21.75 -9.81
C ASN A 449 24.38 -21.38 -8.78
N PHE A 450 23.22 -20.82 -9.22
CA PHE A 450 22.14 -20.46 -8.32
C PHE A 450 21.62 -21.70 -7.59
N THR A 451 21.45 -21.63 -6.27
CA THR A 451 20.93 -22.70 -5.45
C THR A 451 19.68 -22.22 -4.70
N ASP A 452 18.56 -22.89 -4.97
CA ASP A 452 17.32 -22.70 -4.22
C ASP A 452 17.34 -23.60 -2.98
N ASN A 453 16.89 -23.08 -1.82
CA ASN A 453 16.91 -23.80 -0.55
C ASN A 453 15.99 -25.02 -0.52
N TYR A 454 14.91 -25.01 -1.31
CA TYR A 454 14.00 -26.17 -1.42
C TYR A 454 14.60 -27.25 -2.30
N LEU A 455 15.20 -26.87 -3.42
CA LEU A 455 15.77 -27.83 -4.36
C LEU A 455 17.14 -28.35 -3.92
N GLU A 456 17.94 -27.55 -3.19
CA GLU A 456 19.30 -27.85 -2.74
C GLU A 456 20.30 -28.22 -3.89
N GLU A 457 19.90 -27.90 -5.14
CA GLU A 457 20.66 -28.21 -6.33
C GLU A 457 20.97 -26.93 -7.12
N LYS A 458 22.10 -26.95 -7.86
CA LYS A 458 22.50 -25.82 -8.71
C LYS A 458 21.71 -25.77 -9.99
N ILE A 459 21.18 -24.56 -10.28
CA ILE A 459 20.44 -24.26 -11.50
C ILE A 459 21.14 -23.11 -12.23
N ASP A 460 21.27 -23.23 -13.55
CA ASP A 460 21.82 -22.19 -14.39
C ASP A 460 20.74 -21.18 -14.79
N LEU A 461 20.88 -19.94 -14.31
CA LEU A 461 20.01 -18.79 -14.61
C LEU A 461 20.61 -17.86 -15.68
N SER A 462 21.77 -18.17 -16.26
CA SER A 462 22.48 -17.29 -17.19
C SER A 462 21.74 -16.99 -18.50
N ASN A 463 20.77 -17.82 -18.87
CA ASN A 463 19.95 -17.62 -20.05
C ASN A 463 18.73 -16.71 -19.84
N ILE A 464 18.44 -16.36 -18.58
CA ILE A 464 17.32 -15.49 -18.23
C ILE A 464 17.67 -14.04 -18.60
N THR A 465 16.72 -13.34 -19.20
CA THR A 465 16.81 -11.89 -19.38
C THR A 465 16.13 -11.21 -18.20
N TRP A 466 16.91 -10.49 -17.39
CA TRP A 466 16.40 -9.77 -16.21
C TRP A 466 16.02 -8.36 -16.58
N ILE A 467 14.79 -7.97 -16.24
CA ILE A 467 14.32 -6.59 -16.32
C ILE A 467 13.85 -6.20 -14.92
N LEU A 468 14.30 -5.05 -14.43
CA LEU A 468 13.86 -4.48 -13.16
C LEU A 468 13.02 -3.23 -13.40
N THR A 469 12.17 -2.89 -12.44
CA THR A 469 11.50 -1.59 -12.43
C THR A 469 11.67 -0.91 -11.08
N ALA A 470 11.80 0.42 -11.13
CA ALA A 470 11.81 1.28 -9.94
C ALA A 470 11.07 2.58 -10.23
N ASN A 471 10.57 3.24 -9.20
CA ASN A 471 9.97 4.56 -9.33
C ASN A 471 11.01 5.68 -9.18
N ASP A 472 11.96 5.53 -8.27
CA ASP A 472 13.04 6.47 -8.04
C ASP A 472 14.40 5.76 -8.05
N LYS A 473 15.34 6.32 -8.80
CA LYS A 473 16.72 5.83 -8.85
C LYS A 473 17.40 5.89 -7.48
N ASN A 474 17.13 6.93 -6.70
CA ASN A 474 17.79 7.16 -5.41
C ASN A 474 17.34 6.16 -4.33
N GLU A 475 16.17 5.55 -4.49
CA GLU A 475 15.65 4.51 -3.59
C GLU A 475 16.21 3.11 -3.92
N ILE A 476 16.84 2.94 -5.08
CA ILE A 476 17.52 1.69 -5.42
C ILE A 476 18.81 1.60 -4.59
N PRO A 477 19.05 0.48 -3.87
CA PRO A 477 20.29 0.28 -3.13
C PRO A 477 21.54 0.48 -4.02
N LEU A 478 22.49 1.29 -3.55
CA LEU A 478 23.70 1.66 -4.33
C LEU A 478 24.45 0.46 -4.88
N VAL A 479 24.53 -0.62 -4.09
CA VAL A 479 25.22 -1.86 -4.49
C VAL A 479 24.57 -2.53 -5.71
N LEU A 480 23.26 -2.35 -5.91
CA LEU A 480 22.56 -2.82 -7.10
C LEU A 480 22.76 -1.86 -8.29
N GLN A 481 22.78 -0.54 -8.05
CA GLN A 481 22.89 0.44 -9.13
C GLN A 481 24.11 0.21 -10.02
N ASP A 482 25.25 -0.21 -9.45
CA ASP A 482 26.48 -0.47 -10.20
C ASP A 482 26.39 -1.66 -11.19
N ARG A 483 25.38 -2.51 -11.03
CA ARG A 483 25.14 -3.70 -11.87
C ARG A 483 24.00 -3.54 -12.87
N LEU A 484 23.29 -2.40 -12.79
CA LEU A 484 22.09 -2.15 -13.58
C LEU A 484 22.37 -1.17 -14.73
N ASP A 485 21.90 -1.52 -15.92
CA ASP A 485 21.77 -0.57 -17.04
C ASP A 485 20.46 0.21 -16.85
N ILE A 486 20.58 1.43 -16.32
CA ILE A 486 19.43 2.25 -15.94
C ILE A 486 18.90 2.99 -17.16
N ILE A 487 17.65 2.72 -17.52
CA ILE A 487 16.90 3.39 -18.57
C ILE A 487 15.82 4.25 -17.94
N ASN A 488 15.93 5.57 -18.07
CA ASN A 488 14.95 6.49 -17.53
C ASN A 488 13.73 6.61 -18.45
N LEU A 489 12.54 6.38 -17.89
CA LEU A 489 11.26 6.61 -18.54
C LEU A 489 10.66 7.90 -18.00
N ASN A 490 10.66 8.92 -18.84
CA ASN A 490 10.15 10.24 -18.48
C ASN A 490 8.63 10.27 -18.37
N SER A 491 8.09 11.29 -17.69
CA SER A 491 6.66 11.59 -17.66
C SER A 491 6.13 11.91 -19.06
N TYR A 492 4.89 11.50 -19.35
CA TYR A 492 4.25 11.80 -20.62
C TYR A 492 3.76 13.23 -20.69
N LEU A 493 3.97 13.85 -21.86
CA LEU A 493 3.44 15.16 -22.20
C LEU A 493 1.95 15.05 -22.57
N ASN A 494 1.21 16.16 -22.49
CA ASN A 494 -0.22 16.15 -22.81
C ASN A 494 -0.51 15.62 -24.22
N TYR A 495 0.29 16.00 -25.22
CA TYR A 495 0.13 15.49 -26.60
C TYR A 495 0.45 13.99 -26.69
N GLU A 496 1.44 13.50 -25.92
CA GLU A 496 1.75 12.06 -25.86
C GLU A 496 0.59 11.30 -25.21
N LYS A 497 0.02 11.83 -24.12
CA LYS A 497 -1.16 11.24 -23.45
C LYS A 497 -2.37 11.17 -24.39
N ILE A 498 -2.58 12.21 -25.23
CA ILE A 498 -3.66 12.21 -26.23
C ILE A 498 -3.42 11.08 -27.25
N ASN A 499 -2.21 11.00 -27.82
CA ASN A 499 -1.85 9.96 -28.78
C ASN A 499 -1.92 8.54 -28.19
N ILE A 500 -1.46 8.36 -26.95
CA ILE A 500 -1.56 7.08 -26.22
C ILE A 500 -3.04 6.72 -26.01
N THR A 501 -3.87 7.69 -25.67
CA THR A 501 -5.31 7.46 -25.45
C THR A 501 -6.00 7.03 -26.72
N GLU A 502 -5.80 7.76 -27.84
CA GLU A 502 -6.41 7.46 -29.13
C GLU A 502 -5.98 6.09 -29.68
N ASN A 503 -4.68 5.79 -29.62
CA ASN A 503 -4.14 4.61 -30.29
C ASN A 503 -4.24 3.33 -29.43
N TYR A 504 -4.20 3.45 -28.07
CA TYR A 504 -4.06 2.29 -27.21
C TYR A 504 -5.14 2.20 -26.12
N LEU A 505 -5.36 3.25 -25.28
CA LEU A 505 -6.17 3.12 -24.07
C LEU A 505 -7.64 2.85 -24.41
N ILE A 506 -8.21 3.55 -25.38
CA ILE A 506 -9.61 3.40 -25.79
C ILE A 506 -9.84 1.97 -26.29
N ASN A 507 -9.02 1.50 -27.22
CA ASN A 507 -9.16 0.17 -27.80
C ASN A 507 -8.94 -0.95 -26.76
N ASN A 508 -7.98 -0.77 -25.85
CA ASN A 508 -7.74 -1.72 -24.76
C ASN A 508 -8.90 -1.76 -23.78
N SER A 509 -9.49 -0.61 -23.47
CA SER A 509 -10.66 -0.54 -22.59
C SER A 509 -11.91 -1.14 -23.25
N LEU A 510 -12.14 -0.92 -24.54
CA LEU A 510 -13.21 -1.58 -25.29
C LEU A 510 -13.08 -3.10 -25.23
N LYS A 511 -11.90 -3.65 -25.51
CA LYS A 511 -11.62 -5.09 -25.41
C LYS A 511 -11.85 -5.64 -24.00
N ARG A 512 -11.39 -4.93 -22.96
CA ARG A 512 -11.63 -5.34 -21.56
C ARG A 512 -13.11 -5.41 -21.19
N ASN A 513 -13.93 -4.56 -21.81
CA ASN A 513 -15.38 -4.51 -21.58
C ASN A 513 -16.18 -5.37 -22.60
N GLY A 514 -15.51 -6.18 -23.43
CA GLY A 514 -16.15 -7.09 -24.37
C GLY A 514 -16.80 -6.44 -25.58
N LEU A 515 -16.31 -5.24 -25.96
CA LEU A 515 -16.79 -4.51 -27.12
C LEU A 515 -15.79 -4.59 -28.29
N GLU A 516 -16.30 -4.49 -29.50
CA GLU A 516 -15.46 -4.39 -30.70
C GLU A 516 -14.69 -3.08 -30.71
N THR A 517 -13.49 -3.12 -31.29
CA THR A 517 -12.66 -1.92 -31.46
C THR A 517 -13.36 -0.91 -32.35
N ASN A 518 -13.22 0.37 -32.06
CA ASN A 518 -13.80 1.53 -32.74
C ASN A 518 -15.32 1.77 -32.57
N LEU A 519 -16.03 1.02 -31.72
CA LEU A 519 -17.44 1.29 -31.42
C LEU A 519 -17.66 2.62 -30.67
N ILE A 520 -16.73 3.00 -29.81
CA ILE A 520 -16.80 4.27 -29.07
C ILE A 520 -15.54 5.08 -29.41
N LYS A 521 -15.76 6.26 -29.96
CA LYS A 521 -14.70 7.21 -30.33
C LYS A 521 -14.76 8.43 -29.43
N PHE A 522 -13.61 8.98 -29.10
CA PHE A 522 -13.50 10.19 -28.31
C PHE A 522 -12.94 11.32 -29.17
N ASP A 523 -13.55 12.49 -29.09
CA ASP A 523 -13.00 13.68 -29.72
C ASP A 523 -11.71 14.10 -29.01
N LYS A 524 -10.72 14.64 -29.73
CA LYS A 524 -9.46 15.15 -29.11
C LYS A 524 -9.71 16.18 -28.03
N LYS A 525 -10.72 17.03 -28.18
CA LYS A 525 -11.14 18.02 -27.18
C LYS A 525 -11.66 17.34 -25.91
N ALA A 526 -12.39 16.23 -26.04
CA ALA A 526 -12.87 15.45 -24.91
C ALA A 526 -11.69 14.81 -24.14
N ILE A 527 -10.72 14.22 -24.85
CA ILE A 527 -9.50 13.65 -24.25
C ILE A 527 -8.71 14.74 -23.53
N THR A 528 -8.47 15.88 -24.19
CA THR A 528 -7.77 17.04 -23.59
C THR A 528 -8.48 17.49 -22.31
N LYS A 529 -9.81 17.58 -22.33
CA LYS A 529 -10.61 17.96 -21.15
C LYS A 529 -10.44 16.96 -20.00
N ILE A 530 -10.41 15.65 -20.29
CA ILE A 530 -10.15 14.61 -19.27
C ILE A 530 -8.76 14.80 -18.66
N ILE A 531 -7.74 14.97 -19.50
CA ILE A 531 -6.35 15.14 -19.07
C ILE A 531 -6.20 16.39 -18.20
N ASP A 532 -6.77 17.51 -18.61
CA ASP A 532 -6.57 18.81 -17.95
C ASP A 532 -7.40 19.01 -16.71
N SER A 533 -8.65 18.50 -16.68
CA SER A 533 -9.59 18.78 -15.61
C SER A 533 -9.87 17.61 -14.65
N TYR A 534 -9.48 16.40 -15.00
CA TYR A 534 -9.78 15.20 -14.20
C TYR A 534 -8.56 14.38 -13.80
N THR A 535 -7.38 14.62 -14.39
CA THR A 535 -6.14 13.92 -14.04
C THR A 535 -5.02 14.87 -13.62
N LYS A 536 -4.20 14.43 -12.65
CA LYS A 536 -2.95 15.11 -12.27
C LYS A 536 -1.90 14.03 -12.00
N GLU A 537 -1.41 13.40 -13.09
CA GLU A 537 -0.44 12.29 -13.02
C GLU A 537 0.64 12.44 -14.07
N SER A 538 1.82 11.91 -13.81
CA SER A 538 2.94 11.83 -14.75
C SER A 538 2.72 10.80 -15.86
N GLY A 539 1.99 9.74 -15.58
CA GLY A 539 1.66 8.66 -16.49
C GLY A 539 0.26 8.75 -17.09
N VAL A 540 -0.33 7.59 -17.36
CA VAL A 540 -1.66 7.42 -17.96
C VAL A 540 -2.56 6.45 -17.21
N ARG A 541 -2.22 6.11 -15.95
CA ARG A 541 -2.97 5.10 -15.16
C ARG A 541 -4.34 5.60 -14.71
N GLU A 542 -4.42 6.84 -14.23
CA GLU A 542 -5.69 7.46 -13.86
C GLU A 542 -6.52 7.73 -15.11
N LEU A 543 -5.88 8.22 -16.19
CA LEU A 543 -6.50 8.44 -17.48
C LEU A 543 -7.14 7.16 -18.04
N ASP A 544 -6.43 6.04 -18.01
CA ASP A 544 -6.98 4.73 -18.40
C ASP A 544 -8.23 4.35 -17.60
N ARG A 545 -8.18 4.55 -16.28
CA ARG A 545 -9.33 4.29 -15.38
C ARG A 545 -10.53 5.19 -15.69
N LEU A 546 -10.29 6.45 -16.03
CA LEU A 546 -11.37 7.39 -16.38
C LEU A 546 -12.00 7.06 -17.74
N ILE A 547 -11.20 6.70 -18.73
CA ILE A 547 -11.69 6.21 -20.03
C ILE A 547 -12.55 4.95 -19.83
N ASP A 548 -12.04 4.00 -19.06
CA ASP A 548 -12.78 2.76 -18.74
C ASP A 548 -14.11 3.05 -17.99
N ARG A 549 -14.11 4.03 -17.07
CA ARG A 549 -15.31 4.48 -16.38
C ARG A 549 -16.34 5.09 -17.34
N ILE A 550 -15.92 5.89 -18.30
CA ILE A 550 -16.81 6.50 -19.32
C ILE A 550 -17.42 5.38 -20.18
N ILE A 551 -16.60 4.46 -20.68
CA ILE A 551 -17.04 3.33 -21.51
C ILE A 551 -18.07 2.48 -20.74
N ARG A 552 -17.81 2.14 -19.48
CA ARG A 552 -18.75 1.39 -18.66
C ARG A 552 -20.08 2.12 -18.44
N LYS A 553 -20.06 3.45 -18.27
CA LYS A 553 -21.30 4.23 -18.14
C LYS A 553 -22.10 4.25 -19.45
N ILE A 554 -21.44 4.36 -20.60
CA ILE A 554 -22.10 4.27 -21.90
C ILE A 554 -22.76 2.89 -22.06
N ILE A 555 -22.03 1.82 -21.75
CA ILE A 555 -22.59 0.46 -21.76
C ILE A 555 -23.83 0.35 -20.86
N THR A 556 -23.76 0.93 -19.66
CA THR A 556 -24.85 0.87 -18.68
C THR A 556 -26.07 1.64 -19.20
N GLU A 557 -25.89 2.85 -19.78
CA GLU A 557 -26.98 3.61 -20.40
C GLU A 557 -27.69 2.85 -21.52
N HIS A 558 -26.92 2.21 -22.41
CA HIS A 558 -27.50 1.40 -23.48
C HIS A 558 -28.27 0.18 -22.99
N LYS A 559 -27.73 -0.50 -21.97
CA LYS A 559 -28.40 -1.65 -21.37
C LYS A 559 -29.68 -1.29 -20.62
N LEU A 560 -29.68 -0.15 -19.90
CA LEU A 560 -30.88 0.33 -19.19
C LEU A 560 -31.99 0.74 -20.16
N ASN A 561 -31.60 1.30 -21.31
CA ASN A 561 -32.55 1.74 -22.35
C ASN A 561 -32.93 0.59 -23.33
N ASN A 562 -32.44 -0.63 -23.11
CA ASN A 562 -32.61 -1.78 -24.01
C ASN A 562 -32.21 -1.48 -25.48
N THR A 563 -31.17 -0.65 -25.70
CA THR A 563 -30.65 -0.28 -27.02
C THR A 563 -29.34 -1.00 -27.29
N SER A 564 -29.12 -1.43 -28.53
CA SER A 564 -27.81 -1.92 -28.96
C SER A 564 -26.80 -0.78 -28.99
N ILE A 565 -25.55 -1.06 -28.61
CA ILE A 565 -24.47 -0.07 -28.70
C ILE A 565 -24.12 0.11 -30.16
N THR A 566 -24.43 1.30 -30.71
CA THR A 566 -24.04 1.74 -32.03
C THR A 566 -22.78 2.63 -31.93
N GLU A 567 -22.19 3.00 -33.08
CA GLU A 567 -21.03 3.90 -33.10
C GLU A 567 -21.34 5.20 -32.32
N THR A 568 -20.65 5.38 -31.22
CA THR A 568 -20.90 6.51 -30.27
C THR A 568 -19.69 7.43 -30.25
N HIS A 569 -19.92 8.74 -30.43
CA HIS A 569 -18.90 9.77 -30.35
C HIS A 569 -19.03 10.54 -29.03
N VAL A 570 -17.99 10.47 -28.20
CA VAL A 570 -17.91 11.19 -26.92
C VAL A 570 -17.31 12.57 -27.16
N LYS A 571 -18.11 13.61 -26.94
CA LYS A 571 -17.72 15.02 -27.10
C LYS A 571 -17.27 15.62 -25.77
N GLU A 572 -16.63 16.79 -25.83
CA GLU A 572 -16.22 17.53 -24.62
C GLU A 572 -17.37 17.81 -23.65
N SER A 573 -18.57 18.13 -24.18
CA SER A 573 -19.79 18.37 -23.40
C SER A 573 -20.21 17.18 -22.54
N ASP A 574 -19.95 15.96 -23.00
CA ASP A 574 -20.42 14.73 -22.41
C ASP A 574 -19.56 14.30 -21.20
N ILE A 575 -18.32 14.79 -21.11
CA ILE A 575 -17.36 14.45 -20.06
C ILE A 575 -17.94 14.78 -18.68
N LYS A 576 -18.57 15.96 -18.52
CA LYS A 576 -19.18 16.34 -17.24
C LYS A 576 -20.33 15.42 -16.86
N LYS A 577 -21.12 14.91 -17.82
CA LYS A 577 -22.18 13.92 -17.61
C LYS A 577 -21.59 12.61 -17.04
N TYR A 578 -20.48 12.13 -17.61
CA TYR A 578 -19.91 10.84 -17.24
C TYR A 578 -19.00 10.91 -16.02
N LEU A 579 -18.19 11.94 -15.84
CA LEU A 579 -17.20 12.04 -14.77
C LEU A 579 -17.62 12.91 -13.58
N GLY A 580 -18.64 13.75 -13.76
CA GLY A 580 -19.13 14.68 -12.74
C GLY A 580 -18.37 16.01 -12.74
N VAL A 581 -18.26 16.64 -11.56
CA VAL A 581 -17.61 17.95 -11.41
C VAL A 581 -16.12 17.83 -11.68
N GLU A 582 -15.56 18.85 -12.34
CA GLU A 582 -14.13 18.93 -12.60
C GLU A 582 -13.32 18.95 -11.30
N LYS A 583 -12.28 18.11 -11.23
CA LYS A 583 -11.42 18.00 -10.05
C LYS A 583 -10.36 19.12 -10.00
N TYR A 584 -9.88 19.51 -11.17
CA TYR A 584 -8.80 20.46 -11.32
C TYR A 584 -9.25 21.59 -12.24
N GLN A 585 -9.14 22.83 -11.78
CA GLN A 585 -9.36 24.01 -12.60
C GLN A 585 -8.01 24.55 -13.08
N VAL A 586 -7.89 24.78 -14.37
CA VAL A 586 -6.76 25.52 -14.90
C VAL A 586 -6.98 26.98 -14.52
N ASN A 587 -6.29 27.41 -13.47
CA ASN A 587 -6.34 28.83 -13.09
C ASN A 587 -5.54 29.64 -14.12
N GLU A 588 -6.21 30.12 -15.16
CA GLU A 588 -5.68 31.17 -16.02
C GLU A 588 -5.66 32.52 -15.28
N CYS A 589 -4.92 32.58 -14.18
CA CYS A 589 -4.70 33.86 -13.52
C CYS A 589 -3.65 34.65 -14.33
N ASN A 590 -4.12 35.44 -15.30
CA ASN A 590 -3.32 36.45 -15.99
C ASN A 590 -3.20 37.70 -15.09
N ILE A 591 -2.71 37.50 -13.85
CA ILE A 591 -2.45 38.60 -12.95
C ILE A 591 -1.17 39.30 -13.40
N THR A 592 -1.26 40.58 -13.72
CA THR A 592 -0.12 41.46 -13.99
C THR A 592 -0.08 42.51 -12.87
N LYS A 593 0.67 42.21 -11.80
CA LYS A 593 0.89 43.13 -10.69
C LYS A 593 2.36 43.11 -10.33
N PRO A 594 2.94 44.24 -9.92
CA PRO A 594 4.29 44.23 -9.35
C PRO A 594 4.41 43.23 -8.20
N GLY A 595 5.48 42.43 -8.22
CA GLY A 595 5.72 41.39 -7.22
C GLY A 595 5.05 40.05 -7.49
N TYR A 596 4.26 39.92 -8.58
CA TYR A 596 3.66 38.64 -8.96
C TYR A 596 4.44 38.01 -10.13
N LEU A 597 4.96 36.79 -9.91
CA LEU A 597 5.53 35.97 -10.99
C LEU A 597 5.15 34.50 -10.84
N LYS A 598 5.25 33.79 -11.95
CA LYS A 598 5.05 32.34 -12.05
C LYS A 598 6.40 31.64 -12.02
N ALA A 599 6.63 30.77 -11.05
CA ALA A 599 7.79 29.88 -10.93
C ALA A 599 7.50 28.50 -11.55
N LEU A 600 8.53 27.85 -12.04
CA LEU A 600 8.46 26.51 -12.63
C LEU A 600 9.01 25.49 -11.64
N ALA A 601 8.21 24.53 -11.25
CA ALA A 601 8.57 23.44 -10.35
C ALA A 601 8.51 22.09 -11.07
N TYR A 602 9.28 21.15 -10.54
CA TYR A 602 9.22 19.73 -10.90
C TYR A 602 8.69 18.96 -9.70
N THR A 603 7.74 18.07 -9.93
CA THR A 603 7.16 17.19 -8.92
C THR A 603 7.15 15.74 -9.44
N PRO A 604 7.00 14.73 -8.57
CA PRO A 604 6.82 13.34 -9.02
C PRO A 604 5.65 13.13 -9.98
N TYR A 605 4.72 14.09 -10.02
CA TYR A 605 3.54 14.06 -10.92
C TYR A 605 3.74 14.81 -12.23
N GLY A 606 4.91 15.42 -12.43
CA GLY A 606 5.25 16.22 -13.61
C GLY A 606 5.61 17.66 -13.25
N GLY A 607 5.63 18.53 -14.26
CA GLY A 607 5.89 19.96 -14.06
C GLY A 607 4.67 20.67 -13.46
N GLU A 608 4.92 21.69 -12.64
CA GLU A 608 3.91 22.54 -12.03
C GLU A 608 4.32 24.02 -12.10
N VAL A 609 3.33 24.90 -12.18
CA VAL A 609 3.55 26.35 -12.13
C VAL A 609 3.09 26.87 -10.80
N LEU A 610 4.00 27.45 -10.03
CA LEU A 610 3.74 28.03 -8.71
C LEU A 610 3.66 29.55 -8.82
N SER A 611 2.70 30.16 -8.17
CA SER A 611 2.58 31.61 -8.13
C SER A 611 3.34 32.19 -6.92
N ILE A 612 4.22 33.15 -7.16
CA ILE A 612 4.95 33.90 -6.14
C ILE A 612 4.34 35.29 -6.03
N GLU A 613 4.11 35.72 -4.82
CA GLU A 613 3.61 37.04 -4.49
C GLU A 613 4.53 37.71 -3.51
N VAL A 614 4.88 38.96 -3.76
CA VAL A 614 5.72 39.77 -2.89
C VAL A 614 4.98 41.02 -2.46
N SER A 615 5.01 41.32 -1.17
CA SER A 615 4.47 42.53 -0.58
C SER A 615 5.39 43.05 0.50
N SER A 616 5.20 44.26 1.00
CA SER A 616 5.93 44.77 2.19
C SER A 616 5.00 45.54 3.11
N TYR A 617 5.36 45.52 4.38
CA TYR A 617 4.67 46.28 5.44
C TYR A 617 5.68 46.73 6.49
N ASP A 618 5.27 47.68 7.34
CA ASP A 618 6.12 48.14 8.39
C ASP A 618 6.25 47.08 9.49
N GLY A 619 7.47 46.61 9.77
CA GLY A 619 7.75 45.49 10.68
C GLY A 619 9.23 45.48 11.09
N LYS A 620 9.56 44.71 12.14
CA LYS A 620 10.94 44.59 12.67
C LYS A 620 11.78 43.54 11.92
N GLU A 621 11.14 42.59 11.25
CA GLU A 621 11.83 41.55 10.53
C GLU A 621 12.23 42.03 9.13
N SER A 622 13.39 41.61 8.65
CA SER A 622 13.85 41.99 7.30
C SER A 622 13.03 41.30 6.20
N PHE A 623 12.54 40.12 6.46
CA PHE A 623 11.65 39.37 5.54
C PHE A 623 10.86 38.26 6.27
N VAL A 624 9.72 37.93 5.72
CA VAL A 624 8.82 36.84 6.18
C VAL A 624 8.50 35.95 4.97
N THR A 625 8.39 34.67 5.19
CA THR A 625 8.02 33.70 4.14
C THR A 625 6.79 32.90 4.52
N SER A 626 5.91 32.64 3.55
CA SER A 626 4.75 31.77 3.71
C SER A 626 4.57 30.85 2.49
N GLY A 627 3.86 29.73 2.63
CA GLY A 627 3.60 28.81 1.53
C GLY A 627 4.16 27.39 1.70
N SER A 628 4.41 26.94 2.94
CA SER A 628 4.93 25.58 3.24
C SER A 628 6.29 25.30 2.58
N LEU A 629 7.27 26.16 2.83
CA LEU A 629 8.59 26.14 2.18
C LEU A 629 9.57 25.26 2.93
N GLY A 630 10.29 24.41 2.21
CA GLY A 630 11.40 23.60 2.71
C GLY A 630 12.66 24.43 2.98
N VAL A 631 13.69 23.77 3.51
CA VAL A 631 14.94 24.41 3.94
C VAL A 631 15.68 25.02 2.74
N THR A 632 15.86 24.26 1.67
CA THR A 632 16.60 24.68 0.48
C THR A 632 15.96 25.88 -0.23
N LEU A 633 14.63 25.92 -0.27
CA LEU A 633 13.91 27.04 -0.88
C LEU A 633 14.03 28.32 -0.02
N LYS A 634 14.03 28.20 1.32
CA LYS A 634 14.29 29.32 2.23
C LYS A 634 15.70 29.86 2.09
N GLU A 635 16.71 29.00 1.93
CA GLU A 635 18.10 29.42 1.63
C GLU A 635 18.16 30.16 0.29
N SER A 636 17.47 29.68 -0.74
CA SER A 636 17.40 30.36 -2.04
C SER A 636 16.79 31.77 -1.94
N ILE A 637 15.80 31.96 -1.06
CA ILE A 637 15.21 33.26 -0.76
C ILE A 637 16.26 34.17 -0.05
N LEU A 638 17.01 33.64 0.89
CA LEU A 638 18.08 34.38 1.58
C LEU A 638 19.17 34.85 0.62
N VAL A 639 19.62 33.96 -0.27
CA VAL A 639 20.58 34.28 -1.33
C VAL A 639 20.05 35.39 -2.24
N SER A 640 18.77 35.29 -2.65
CA SER A 640 18.11 36.28 -3.51
C SER A 640 18.07 37.67 -2.83
N ILE A 641 17.67 37.73 -1.56
CA ILE A 641 17.65 39.00 -0.79
C ILE A 641 19.06 39.56 -0.57
N GLY A 642 20.02 38.67 -0.26
CA GLY A 642 21.43 39.04 -0.10
C GLY A 642 21.99 39.68 -1.38
N TYR A 643 21.76 39.06 -2.52
CA TYR A 643 22.17 39.58 -3.84
C TYR A 643 21.54 40.93 -4.15
N ILE A 644 20.25 41.11 -3.90
CA ILE A 644 19.56 42.38 -4.16
C ILE A 644 20.15 43.49 -3.26
N LYS A 645 20.38 43.23 -1.96
CA LYS A 645 20.94 44.16 -1.02
C LYS A 645 22.37 44.57 -1.39
N SER A 646 23.20 43.61 -1.81
CA SER A 646 24.58 43.87 -2.23
C SER A 646 24.66 44.69 -3.51
N ASN A 647 23.68 44.60 -4.40
CA ASN A 647 23.63 45.26 -5.68
C ASN A 647 22.57 46.38 -5.78
N LYS A 648 22.16 46.96 -4.63
CA LYS A 648 21.11 47.98 -4.56
C LYS A 648 21.32 49.16 -5.50
N THR A 649 22.57 49.63 -5.64
CA THR A 649 22.95 50.76 -6.53
C THR A 649 22.72 50.39 -8.01
N LEU A 650 23.06 49.17 -8.38
CA LEU A 650 22.86 48.63 -9.74
C LEU A 650 21.39 48.60 -10.14
N PHE A 651 20.53 48.23 -9.17
CA PHE A 651 19.09 48.13 -9.34
C PHE A 651 18.35 49.44 -9.08
N ASN A 652 19.03 50.49 -8.69
CA ASN A 652 18.50 51.82 -8.35
C ASN A 652 17.40 51.74 -7.26
N ILE A 653 17.69 50.95 -6.19
CA ILE A 653 16.80 50.74 -5.05
C ILE A 653 17.22 51.63 -3.89
N ASN A 654 16.26 52.34 -3.29
CA ASN A 654 16.48 53.19 -2.14
C ASN A 654 16.60 52.32 -0.87
N ASP A 655 17.52 52.70 0.04
CA ASP A 655 17.72 52.01 1.33
C ASP A 655 16.48 51.99 2.22
N SER A 656 15.59 52.97 2.11
CA SER A 656 14.34 53.06 2.87
C SER A 656 13.43 51.85 2.68
N VAL A 657 13.53 51.14 1.55
CA VAL A 657 12.70 49.97 1.25
C VAL A 657 13.09 48.78 2.11
N PHE A 658 14.38 48.69 2.50
CA PHE A 658 14.88 47.60 3.35
C PHE A 658 14.58 47.80 4.85
N ASN A 659 14.00 48.95 5.21
CA ASN A 659 13.48 49.21 6.57
C ASN A 659 12.09 48.62 6.79
N LYS A 660 11.47 48.04 5.74
CA LYS A 660 10.19 47.35 5.79
C LYS A 660 10.41 45.85 5.76
N THR A 661 9.47 45.11 6.36
CA THR A 661 9.44 43.66 6.24
C THR A 661 8.93 43.28 4.84
N ILE A 662 9.73 42.55 4.08
CA ILE A 662 9.35 41.99 2.77
C ILE A 662 8.71 40.63 3.01
N HIS A 663 7.47 40.47 2.60
CA HIS A 663 6.75 39.18 2.70
C HIS A 663 6.68 38.50 1.34
N ILE A 664 7.22 37.31 1.27
CA ILE A 664 7.26 36.47 0.08
C ILE A 664 6.32 35.28 0.32
N ASN A 665 5.28 35.18 -0.49
CA ASN A 665 4.28 34.14 -0.39
C ASN A 665 4.28 33.26 -1.63
N PHE A 666 4.36 31.92 -1.43
CA PHE A 666 4.05 30.95 -2.47
C PHE A 666 2.61 30.48 -2.27
N ARG A 667 1.76 30.65 -3.29
CA ARG A 667 0.38 30.19 -3.21
C ARG A 667 0.30 28.66 -3.02
N GLU A 668 -0.87 28.15 -2.64
CA GLU A 668 -1.10 26.72 -2.38
C GLU A 668 -0.29 26.19 -1.19
N THR A 669 -0.53 26.76 -0.02
CA THR A 669 0.17 26.44 1.24
C THR A 669 0.03 24.97 1.68
N SER A 670 -0.98 24.24 1.17
CA SER A 670 -1.21 22.82 1.49
C SER A 670 -0.17 21.87 0.89
N ILE A 671 0.59 22.33 -0.12
CA ILE A 671 1.59 21.51 -0.82
C ILE A 671 2.99 21.93 -0.36
N PRO A 672 3.78 21.04 0.27
CA PRO A 672 5.18 21.32 0.60
C PRO A 672 6.00 21.61 -0.66
N LYS A 673 6.85 22.64 -0.61
CA LYS A 673 7.69 23.07 -1.72
C LYS A 673 9.13 23.18 -1.27
N ASP A 674 10.05 22.58 -2.03
CA ASP A 674 11.49 22.70 -1.78
C ASP A 674 12.29 22.70 -3.09
N GLY A 675 13.51 23.20 -3.03
CA GLY A 675 14.45 23.20 -4.15
C GLY A 675 15.06 24.57 -4.45
N PRO A 676 16.32 24.60 -4.93
CA PRO A 676 17.07 25.84 -5.21
C PRO A 676 16.71 26.51 -6.53
N SER A 677 16.01 25.81 -7.44
CA SER A 677 15.79 26.23 -8.84
C SER A 677 14.89 27.45 -9.04
N ALA A 678 14.29 27.97 -7.96
CA ALA A 678 13.44 29.16 -7.99
C ALA A 678 14.18 30.49 -7.75
N GLY A 679 15.49 30.48 -7.50
CA GLY A 679 16.26 31.67 -7.12
C GLY A 679 16.12 32.84 -8.09
N THR A 680 16.21 32.59 -9.38
CA THR A 680 16.05 33.61 -10.44
C THR A 680 14.65 34.24 -10.45
N VAL A 681 13.61 33.46 -10.33
CA VAL A 681 12.23 33.97 -10.34
C VAL A 681 11.86 34.68 -9.04
N ILE A 682 12.38 34.20 -7.89
CA ILE A 682 12.24 34.88 -6.60
C ILE A 682 12.87 36.27 -6.66
N THR A 683 14.11 36.36 -7.13
CA THR A 683 14.83 37.64 -7.31
C THR A 683 14.03 38.56 -8.22
N SER A 684 13.52 38.07 -9.34
CA SER A 684 12.71 38.85 -10.29
C SER A 684 11.40 39.32 -9.65
N SER A 685 10.76 38.50 -8.80
CA SER A 685 9.53 38.85 -8.10
C SER A 685 9.75 39.97 -7.07
N ILE A 686 10.83 39.86 -6.28
CA ILE A 686 11.23 40.89 -5.32
C ILE A 686 11.57 42.20 -6.05
N LEU A 687 12.37 42.17 -7.09
CA LEU A 687 12.75 43.36 -7.86
C LEU A 687 11.56 43.99 -8.58
N SER A 688 10.66 43.18 -9.15
CA SER A 688 9.40 43.67 -9.73
C SER A 688 8.58 44.48 -8.71
N TYR A 689 8.47 43.98 -7.47
CA TYR A 689 7.79 44.68 -6.38
C TYR A 689 8.52 45.98 -5.99
N LEU A 690 9.84 45.90 -5.74
CA LEU A 690 10.63 47.02 -5.29
C LEU A 690 10.73 48.15 -6.32
N LEU A 691 10.72 47.83 -7.59
CA LEU A 691 10.75 48.77 -8.70
C LEU A 691 9.35 49.26 -9.12
N GLY A 692 8.27 48.64 -8.59
CA GLY A 692 6.90 48.91 -9.01
C GLY A 692 6.64 48.57 -10.50
N LYS A 693 7.42 47.64 -11.09
CA LYS A 693 7.34 47.27 -12.51
C LYS A 693 6.68 45.89 -12.66
N GLU A 694 5.69 45.80 -13.51
CA GLU A 694 5.03 44.54 -13.83
C GLU A 694 5.90 43.69 -14.76
N VAL A 695 5.87 42.34 -14.57
CA VAL A 695 6.48 41.37 -15.48
C VAL A 695 5.38 40.74 -16.33
N PRO A 696 5.59 40.58 -17.64
CA PRO A 696 4.60 39.94 -18.52
C PRO A 696 4.24 38.52 -18.03
N PRO A 697 2.95 38.12 -18.01
CA PRO A 697 2.47 36.85 -17.45
C PRO A 697 2.93 35.62 -18.27
N ASN A 698 3.41 35.84 -19.47
CA ASN A 698 3.95 34.80 -20.37
C ASN A 698 5.46 34.57 -20.23
N VAL A 699 6.09 35.16 -19.20
CA VAL A 699 7.52 35.05 -18.93
C VAL A 699 7.76 34.37 -17.58
N SER A 700 8.75 33.48 -17.54
CA SER A 700 9.24 32.87 -16.29
C SER A 700 10.75 32.69 -16.36
N SER A 701 11.33 32.27 -15.23
CA SER A 701 12.75 31.88 -15.16
C SER A 701 12.93 30.67 -14.28
N THR A 702 13.98 29.89 -14.52
CA THR A 702 14.37 28.77 -13.66
C THR A 702 15.90 28.70 -13.65
N GLY A 703 16.46 28.70 -12.45
CA GLY A 703 17.89 28.70 -12.22
C GLY A 703 18.18 28.85 -10.75
N GLU A 704 19.16 28.12 -10.25
CA GLU A 704 19.73 28.36 -8.94
C GLU A 704 20.63 29.58 -9.03
N MET A 705 20.58 30.45 -8.04
CA MET A 705 21.32 31.70 -8.06
C MET A 705 22.35 31.74 -6.94
N THR A 706 23.55 32.19 -7.28
CA THR A 706 24.64 32.47 -6.30
C THR A 706 24.55 33.87 -5.72
N LEU A 707 25.25 34.13 -4.62
CA LEU A 707 25.35 35.47 -4.00
C LEU A 707 26.02 36.51 -4.92
N LEU A 708 26.75 36.05 -5.97
CA LEU A 708 27.39 36.91 -6.98
C LEU A 708 26.50 37.12 -8.21
N GLY A 709 25.32 36.48 -8.24
CA GLY A 709 24.36 36.57 -9.33
C GLY A 709 24.54 35.59 -10.45
N ASP A 710 25.48 34.66 -10.36
CA ASP A 710 25.64 33.63 -11.37
C ASP A 710 24.47 32.64 -11.32
N ILE A 711 24.06 32.13 -12.49
CA ILE A 711 22.92 31.26 -12.65
C ILE A 711 23.43 29.85 -12.94
N LEU A 712 23.21 28.95 -11.95
CA LEU A 712 23.59 27.55 -12.03
C LEU A 712 22.52 26.71 -12.77
N PRO A 713 22.92 25.58 -13.38
CA PRO A 713 22.00 24.71 -14.11
C PRO A 713 20.99 24.04 -13.19
N VAL A 714 19.82 23.71 -13.72
CA VAL A 714 18.73 23.06 -13.03
C VAL A 714 18.21 21.88 -13.83
N GLY A 715 17.69 20.87 -13.14
CA GLY A 715 17.09 19.70 -13.77
C GLY A 715 15.59 19.83 -14.05
N GLY A 716 15.04 18.85 -14.81
CA GLY A 716 13.60 18.74 -15.08
C GLY A 716 13.07 19.78 -16.04
N LEU A 717 13.88 20.25 -16.97
CA LEU A 717 13.48 21.29 -17.92
C LEU A 717 12.36 20.81 -18.86
N ARG A 718 12.29 19.52 -19.18
CA ARG A 718 11.23 18.96 -20.02
C ARG A 718 9.85 19.16 -19.35
N GLU A 719 9.71 18.74 -18.11
CA GLU A 719 8.47 18.84 -17.36
C GLU A 719 8.11 20.30 -17.02
N LYS A 720 9.10 21.09 -16.60
CA LYS A 720 8.93 22.53 -16.36
C LYS A 720 8.44 23.26 -17.59
N SER A 721 8.97 22.94 -18.76
CA SER A 721 8.58 23.54 -20.04
C SER A 721 7.16 23.16 -20.43
N CYS A 722 6.74 21.91 -20.18
CA CYS A 722 5.38 21.50 -20.47
C CYS A 722 4.34 22.20 -19.60
N SER A 723 4.63 22.35 -18.31
CA SER A 723 3.78 23.12 -17.42
C SER A 723 3.74 24.61 -17.79
N ALA A 724 4.86 25.15 -18.26
CA ALA A 724 4.94 26.52 -18.77
C ALA A 724 4.02 26.72 -19.98
N ILE A 725 4.07 25.84 -20.98
CA ILE A 725 3.21 25.88 -22.16
C ILE A 725 1.73 25.84 -21.76
N LYS A 726 1.36 24.92 -20.86
CA LYS A 726 -0.02 24.77 -20.37
C LYS A 726 -0.55 26.04 -19.69
N ASN A 727 0.33 26.79 -19.01
CA ASN A 727 0.00 28.02 -18.29
C ASN A 727 0.28 29.30 -19.10
N GLY A 728 0.46 29.20 -20.42
CA GLY A 728 0.63 30.32 -21.34
C GLY A 728 2.00 31.02 -21.26
N ILE A 729 3.00 30.39 -20.67
CA ILE A 729 4.37 30.89 -20.59
C ILE A 729 5.10 30.45 -21.85
N ASN A 730 5.59 31.40 -22.62
CA ASN A 730 6.29 31.15 -23.88
C ASN A 730 7.72 31.69 -23.88
N LYS A 731 8.20 32.33 -22.80
CA LYS A 731 9.57 32.78 -22.64
C LYS A 731 10.12 32.33 -21.30
N ILE A 732 11.24 31.62 -21.35
CA ILE A 732 11.87 31.10 -20.11
C ILE A 732 13.36 31.47 -20.12
N TYR A 733 13.84 32.11 -19.05
CA TYR A 733 15.27 32.29 -18.80
C TYR A 733 15.82 31.06 -18.10
N VAL A 734 16.93 30.52 -18.64
CA VAL A 734 17.62 29.34 -18.14
C VAL A 734 19.12 29.55 -18.10
N SER A 735 19.84 28.83 -17.27
CA SER A 735 21.31 28.86 -17.27
C SER A 735 21.88 28.47 -18.64
N ASN A 736 22.96 29.16 -19.07
CA ASN A 736 23.68 28.78 -20.27
C ASN A 736 24.24 27.36 -20.21
N MET A 737 24.49 26.83 -19.02
CA MET A 737 24.95 25.44 -18.82
C MET A 737 23.85 24.43 -19.18
N ASN A 738 22.56 24.80 -19.16
CA ASN A 738 21.45 23.94 -19.57
C ASN A 738 21.27 23.84 -21.10
N LYS A 739 22.13 24.48 -21.91
CA LYS A 739 21.99 24.50 -23.35
C LYS A 739 21.97 23.12 -23.99
N ARG A 740 22.75 22.17 -23.45
CA ARG A 740 22.75 20.76 -23.92
C ARG A 740 21.39 20.10 -23.64
N GLU A 741 20.86 20.26 -22.44
CA GLU A 741 19.58 19.72 -22.06
C GLU A 741 18.44 20.31 -22.88
N VAL A 742 18.44 21.63 -23.12
CA VAL A 742 17.44 22.29 -23.98
C VAL A 742 17.55 21.80 -25.43
N SER A 743 18.78 21.52 -25.93
CA SER A 743 18.95 20.98 -27.28
C SER A 743 18.37 19.58 -27.46
N SER A 744 18.34 18.77 -26.41
CA SER A 744 17.74 17.43 -26.41
C SER A 744 16.22 17.41 -26.21
N LEU A 745 15.58 18.54 -25.86
CA LEU A 745 14.13 18.63 -25.71
C LEU A 745 13.40 18.34 -27.03
N ASP A 746 12.17 17.87 -26.92
CA ASP A 746 11.28 17.61 -28.02
C ASP A 746 11.08 18.86 -28.90
N LYS A 747 10.98 18.67 -30.21
CA LYS A 747 10.80 19.77 -31.18
C LYS A 747 9.56 20.61 -30.84
N GLU A 748 8.48 19.97 -30.42
CA GLU A 748 7.22 20.65 -30.08
C GLU A 748 7.35 21.61 -28.89
N ILE A 749 8.23 21.32 -27.93
CA ILE A 749 8.55 22.22 -26.82
C ILE A 749 9.36 23.42 -27.30
N LYS A 750 10.40 23.15 -28.12
CA LYS A 750 11.29 24.18 -28.68
C LYS A 750 10.55 25.17 -29.57
N ASP A 751 9.56 24.72 -30.32
CA ASP A 751 8.76 25.58 -31.20
C ASP A 751 7.78 26.50 -30.40
N LYS A 752 7.40 26.13 -29.16
CA LYS A 752 6.44 26.89 -28.35
C LYS A 752 7.08 27.77 -27.29
N ILE A 753 8.33 27.50 -26.91
CA ILE A 753 9.05 28.24 -25.85
C ILE A 753 10.31 28.87 -26.43
N ASN A 754 10.44 30.17 -26.18
CA ASN A 754 11.67 30.90 -26.43
C ASN A 754 12.57 30.79 -25.19
N PHE A 755 13.60 29.94 -25.27
CA PHE A 755 14.61 29.82 -24.20
C PHE A 755 15.65 30.91 -24.33
N VAL A 756 15.82 31.71 -23.26
CA VAL A 756 16.88 32.74 -23.20
C VAL A 756 17.97 32.23 -22.27
N PHE A 757 19.13 31.95 -22.83
CA PHE A 757 20.28 31.47 -22.07
C PHE A 757 21.01 32.64 -21.43
N VAL A 758 21.27 32.53 -20.12
CA VAL A 758 21.88 33.57 -19.31
C VAL A 758 22.97 32.97 -18.41
N ASN A 759 24.00 33.73 -18.16
CA ASN A 759 25.07 33.36 -17.21
C ASN A 759 24.90 34.06 -15.83
N ASN A 760 24.44 35.34 -15.89
CA ASN A 760 24.28 36.11 -14.66
C ASN A 760 22.89 36.78 -14.66
N TYR A 761 22.36 37.01 -13.45
CA TYR A 761 21.05 37.61 -13.23
C TYR A 761 20.88 39.00 -13.82
N ILE A 762 21.97 39.76 -14.00
CA ILE A 762 21.97 41.11 -14.60
C ILE A 762 21.39 41.06 -16.02
N GLU A 763 21.63 39.99 -16.76
CA GLU A 763 21.08 39.80 -18.10
C GLU A 763 19.54 39.71 -18.07
N ILE A 764 18.96 38.96 -17.11
CA ILE A 764 17.50 38.88 -16.88
C ILE A 764 16.95 40.25 -16.51
N TYR A 765 17.63 40.96 -15.56
CA TYR A 765 17.23 42.27 -15.11
C TYR A 765 17.16 43.28 -16.25
N ASN A 766 18.17 43.32 -17.07
CA ASN A 766 18.22 44.26 -18.18
C ASN A 766 17.10 43.99 -19.20
N ASP A 767 16.81 42.72 -19.51
CA ASP A 767 15.75 42.37 -20.47
C ASP A 767 14.34 42.59 -19.92
N LEU A 768 14.11 42.27 -18.64
CA LEU A 768 12.78 42.42 -17.99
C LEU A 768 12.47 43.87 -17.60
N PHE A 769 13.43 44.61 -17.10
CA PHE A 769 13.19 45.91 -16.38
C PHE A 769 13.76 47.09 -17.11
N LYS A 770 14.84 46.98 -17.91
CA LYS A 770 15.43 48.08 -18.71
C LYS A 770 14.92 48.11 -20.16
N GLY A 771 14.79 46.96 -20.81
CA GLY A 771 14.29 46.85 -22.20
C GLY A 771 12.89 47.40 -22.42
N SER A 772 12.06 47.49 -21.37
CA SER A 772 10.75 48.14 -21.43
C SER A 772 10.83 49.67 -21.54
N GLU A 773 11.88 50.30 -21.09
CA GLU A 773 12.07 51.76 -21.20
C GLU A 773 12.46 52.19 -22.58
N GLU A 774 13.31 51.47 -23.31
CA GLU A 774 13.66 51.76 -24.68
C GLU A 774 12.46 51.55 -25.66
N ASN A 775 11.65 50.52 -25.43
CA ASN A 775 10.45 50.30 -26.21
C ASN A 775 9.35 51.35 -25.97
N VAL A 776 9.22 51.87 -24.76
CA VAL A 776 8.30 53.00 -24.46
C VAL A 776 8.83 54.32 -25.05
N ARG A 777 10.15 54.55 -24.95
CA ARG A 777 10.77 55.73 -25.62
C ARG A 777 10.64 55.66 -27.16
N ASN A 778 10.87 54.51 -27.73
CA ASN A 778 10.72 54.29 -29.19
C ASN A 778 9.26 54.38 -29.69
N LYS A 779 8.29 53.94 -28.86
CA LYS A 779 6.86 54.15 -29.17
C LYS A 779 6.42 55.59 -28.99
N LYS A 780 6.92 56.34 -28.00
CA LYS A 780 6.68 57.77 -27.84
C LYS A 780 7.36 58.56 -29.00
N ASN A 781 8.57 58.22 -29.37
CA ASN A 781 9.27 58.86 -30.49
C ASN A 781 8.61 58.55 -31.86
N LYS A 782 8.03 57.32 -32.04
CA LYS A 782 7.24 57.02 -33.24
C LYS A 782 5.85 57.71 -33.27
N ARG A 783 5.23 57.95 -32.09
CA ARG A 783 3.99 58.74 -32.01
C ARG A 783 4.27 60.25 -32.26
N ASN A 784 5.34 60.80 -31.73
CA ASN A 784 5.73 62.20 -31.99
C ASN A 784 6.23 62.44 -33.42
N LYS A 785 6.71 61.40 -34.12
CA LYS A 785 7.06 61.53 -35.56
C LYS A 785 5.86 61.31 -36.51
N LYS A 786 4.67 60.93 -36.02
CA LYS A 786 3.42 60.83 -36.81
C LYS A 786 2.48 62.03 -36.55
N SER A 787 2.88 63.01 -35.73
CA SER A 787 2.11 64.21 -35.41
C SER A 787 2.83 65.53 -35.83
N ILE A 788 3.78 65.44 -36.74
CA ILE A 788 4.37 66.57 -37.46
C ILE A 788 4.06 66.47 -38.96
#